data_71557393bc5f9fe200ed60a253ed2b9b
#
_entry.id   71557393bc5f9fe200ed60a253ed2b9b
#
_cell.length_a   1.000
_cell.length_b   1.000
_cell.length_c   1.000
_cell.angle_alpha   90.00
_cell.angle_beta   90.00
_cell.angle_gamma   90.00
#
_symmetry.space_group_name_H-M   'P 1'
#
loop_
_entity.id
_entity.type
_entity.pdbx_description
1 polymer ?
#
loop_
_entity_poly.entity_id
_entity_poly.type
_entity_poly.pdbx_seq_one_letter_code
_entity_poly.pdbx_strand_id
1 'polypeptide(L)'
;MLKTAVFTCFLCLSFLAVRAQQAVISGNIADSSEKQNLHLAVISLLRKSDTTIATYTRTNQQGKFVLPKVDTGLYFMLITYPRFADYLEPIEIRGNKDIGTVNMTLKSKLLEEVVIKTGSAIRIKGDTTEFVADSFKVKAGATVEDLLKKLPGFTVNSKGEIVAQGKRVDKVLVDGEEFFGDDPTMATQNISAKAVDRVQVFETKTEQQQLTGMSTGNEGKTVNIKLKEDAKKGAFGKLYAGTDFNKYYDSKLLYNRFVGKKKLSAFGTRTNVNAGSLNWEDRQKLGIENDFEFDELSGYYFSFGGNDDFNDWNLRGLPDAWTAGTLFSNKWNSDKHNVNLSYRFNRLGTTNVGTTMTQNNLPSGLTYSNRYTTKNALNQQHAVNAKYEWKLDSLTSFKIVAVYTGKTSHTIGKNNGEFLNGNRDSVNQSFNNYDNSTERNQIDNQFTYKQLFKKKNRQWQTVLRYGITDDNNSGLTNTRIRFFDSLGVYKNTDTTDQQKSFDGRSTTFGVKSTFTEPLSDRWMLVVDYAYNRNLSRSLRNTYEKGTNGKYEVLISEFSNNFQLDAFSHSGNAILRYNWKKIRFGLGSGVSTVKLGLDDLDNNNHSQFHFLNITPQAQFNYVPKPQTNIGINYRGTTRQPTINQLQPLRDNTDPLNEYKGNPDLKVGFNHGISIFFNQYKVLSQSWLGVNFSYNIQENAITQFNTIDLTTGKRTYYPVNVNGNHSWYLWSNYNKGKGDKKPRYGFGLNGNGNRFINFVNGQKVETNSNAVSLSLNFGIDADDKYDFSINPSVGYNASRSSLATGNNNNYFTYGGQVYAEVELPWKVEINSNVNFDLRQHINAFASNTNLVIWSAGITKKLFKKDAGKISFYANDLLDDNKGFTRTINSTFISDDRFQRISRYFLLKFEWSFNKMPGGEKK
;
A
#
# COMPACT_ATOMS: atom_id res chain seq x y z
N MET A 1 20.78 -43.66 8.68
CA MET A 1 21.15 -42.26 8.97
C MET A 1 19.96 -41.35 9.38
N LEU A 2 18.73 -41.56 8.91
CA LEU A 2 17.59 -40.69 9.27
C LEU A 2 17.06 -40.92 10.71
N LYS A 3 17.18 -42.14 11.26
CA LYS A 3 16.70 -42.46 12.62
C LYS A 3 17.65 -41.93 13.73
N THR A 4 18.93 -41.76 13.45
CA THR A 4 19.91 -41.20 14.38
C THR A 4 19.82 -39.67 14.45
N ALA A 5 19.51 -39.01 13.35
CA ALA A 5 19.33 -37.55 13.31
C ALA A 5 18.11 -37.09 14.10
N VAL A 6 17.00 -37.85 14.03
CA VAL A 6 15.76 -37.54 14.79
C VAL A 6 15.95 -37.74 16.29
N PHE A 7 16.74 -38.77 16.71
CA PHE A 7 17.00 -38.99 18.11
C PHE A 7 17.96 -37.96 18.74
N THR A 8 18.90 -37.43 17.95
CA THR A 8 19.79 -36.33 18.39
C THR A 8 19.05 -34.99 18.49
N CYS A 9 18.11 -34.72 17.60
CA CYS A 9 17.23 -33.54 17.71
C CYS A 9 16.30 -33.59 18.95
N PHE A 10 15.81 -34.78 19.28
CA PHE A 10 14.95 -34.96 20.46
C PHE A 10 15.73 -34.84 21.78
N LEU A 11 17.00 -35.26 21.81
CA LEU A 11 17.89 -35.12 22.97
C LEU A 11 18.32 -33.67 23.21
N CYS A 12 18.49 -32.85 22.15
CA CYS A 12 18.80 -31.43 22.25
C CYS A 12 17.60 -30.58 22.73
N LEU A 13 16.35 -31.02 22.47
CA LEU A 13 15.15 -30.33 22.96
C LEU A 13 14.88 -30.58 24.45
N SER A 14 15.44 -31.63 25.07
CA SER A 14 15.20 -31.93 26.47
C SER A 14 16.08 -31.13 27.47
N PHE A 15 17.10 -30.39 26.99
CA PHE A 15 18.00 -29.60 27.85
C PHE A 15 17.57 -28.13 28.06
N LEU A 16 16.43 -27.67 27.50
CA LEU A 16 15.99 -26.27 27.60
C LEU A 16 14.90 -26.01 28.64
N ALA A 17 14.59 -26.98 29.52
CA ALA A 17 13.61 -26.76 30.56
C ALA A 17 14.25 -26.27 31.87
N VAL A 18 14.99 -25.17 31.87
CA VAL A 18 15.23 -24.40 33.09
C VAL A 18 13.94 -23.62 33.41
N ARG A 19 13.12 -24.21 34.25
CA ARG A 19 11.94 -23.48 34.80
C ARG A 19 12.44 -22.40 35.77
N ALA A 20 12.42 -21.15 35.35
CA ALA A 20 12.45 -20.03 36.30
C ALA A 20 11.28 -20.21 37.27
N GLN A 21 11.51 -20.10 38.58
CA GLN A 21 10.45 -20.09 39.58
C GLN A 21 9.55 -18.89 39.28
N GLN A 22 8.34 -19.15 38.86
CA GLN A 22 7.36 -18.11 38.59
C GLN A 22 6.43 -17.94 39.76
N ALA A 23 6.30 -16.70 40.26
CA ALA A 23 5.45 -16.31 41.36
C ALA A 23 4.08 -15.79 40.89
N VAL A 24 3.12 -15.84 41.77
CA VAL A 24 1.79 -15.22 41.60
C VAL A 24 1.69 -14.06 42.60
N ILE A 25 1.32 -12.87 42.10
CA ILE A 25 1.06 -11.70 42.95
C ILE A 25 -0.43 -11.42 42.94
N SER A 26 -1.02 -11.25 44.10
CA SER A 26 -2.43 -10.90 44.26
C SER A 26 -2.60 -9.70 45.19
N GLY A 27 -3.76 -9.09 45.15
CA GLY A 27 -4.12 -7.97 46.01
C GLY A 27 -5.46 -7.35 45.67
N ASN A 28 -5.82 -6.29 46.38
CA ASN A 28 -7.03 -5.52 46.19
C ASN A 28 -6.70 -4.02 46.06
N ILE A 29 -7.43 -3.30 45.22
CA ILE A 29 -7.26 -1.84 45.05
C ILE A 29 -8.54 -1.14 45.43
N ALA A 30 -8.42 -0.16 46.36
CA ALA A 30 -9.55 0.59 46.85
C ALA A 30 -9.28 2.11 46.88
N ASP A 31 -10.32 2.92 46.91
CA ASP A 31 -10.25 4.35 47.16
C ASP A 31 -9.94 4.62 48.66
N SER A 32 -8.93 5.44 48.93
CA SER A 32 -8.56 5.84 50.31
C SER A 32 -9.65 6.65 50.99
N SER A 33 -10.54 7.32 50.26
CA SER A 33 -11.54 8.25 50.79
C SER A 33 -12.90 7.58 51.01
N GLU A 34 -13.39 6.86 50.03
CA GLU A 34 -14.72 6.25 50.02
C GLU A 34 -14.69 4.75 50.33
N LYS A 35 -13.51 4.17 50.52
CA LYS A 35 -13.28 2.72 50.72
C LYS A 35 -13.95 1.82 49.69
N GLN A 36 -14.29 2.39 48.49
CA GLN A 36 -14.87 1.64 47.41
C GLN A 36 -13.78 0.90 46.60
N ASN A 37 -14.08 -0.29 46.19
CA ASN A 37 -13.19 -1.09 45.37
C ASN A 37 -13.09 -0.50 43.95
N LEU A 38 -11.86 -0.33 43.43
CA LEU A 38 -11.61 0.27 42.14
C LEU A 38 -11.58 -0.80 41.02
N HIS A 39 -12.64 -0.86 40.25
CA HIS A 39 -12.79 -1.77 39.11
C HIS A 39 -11.99 -1.27 37.88
N LEU A 40 -11.22 -2.16 37.23
CA LEU A 40 -10.36 -1.85 36.09
C LEU A 40 -9.13 -0.97 36.42
N ALA A 41 -8.72 -0.88 37.65
CA ALA A 41 -7.42 -0.30 37.96
C ALA A 41 -6.30 -1.11 37.29
N VAL A 42 -5.30 -0.46 36.75
CA VAL A 42 -4.18 -1.10 36.04
C VAL A 42 -3.02 -1.26 37.04
N ILE A 43 -2.56 -2.49 37.20
CA ILE A 43 -1.38 -2.86 37.99
C ILE A 43 -0.29 -3.29 37.04
N SER A 44 0.85 -2.59 37.06
CA SER A 44 2.01 -2.90 36.22
C SER A 44 3.24 -3.15 37.11
N LEU A 45 4.02 -4.17 36.81
CA LEU A 45 5.33 -4.38 37.41
C LEU A 45 6.41 -3.89 36.46
N LEU A 46 7.22 -2.93 36.94
CA LEU A 46 8.36 -2.40 36.21
C LEU A 46 9.64 -3.01 36.80
N ARG A 47 10.54 -3.45 35.94
CA ARG A 47 11.86 -3.92 36.40
C ARG A 47 12.62 -2.77 37.06
N LYS A 48 13.19 -3.00 38.21
CA LYS A 48 13.95 -1.96 38.91
C LYS A 48 15.20 -1.53 38.18
N SER A 49 15.77 -2.40 37.33
CA SER A 49 17.01 -2.13 36.60
C SER A 49 16.87 -1.09 35.48
N ASP A 50 15.69 -1.02 34.86
CA ASP A 50 15.50 -0.25 33.61
C ASP A 50 14.09 0.36 33.48
N THR A 51 13.26 0.22 34.49
CA THR A 51 11.87 0.70 34.54
C THR A 51 10.97 0.23 33.39
N THR A 52 11.36 -0.84 32.68
CA THR A 52 10.51 -1.45 31.66
C THR A 52 9.42 -2.32 32.24
N ILE A 53 8.25 -2.42 31.59
CA ILE A 53 7.14 -3.24 32.05
C ILE A 53 7.50 -4.72 31.91
N ALA A 54 7.53 -5.43 33.04
CA ALA A 54 7.70 -6.88 33.06
C ALA A 54 6.38 -7.62 32.82
N THR A 55 5.31 -7.18 33.47
CA THR A 55 3.95 -7.74 33.33
C THR A 55 2.92 -6.76 33.89
N TYR A 56 1.63 -6.96 33.55
CA TYR A 56 0.56 -6.14 34.09
C TYR A 56 -0.78 -6.87 34.10
N THR A 57 -1.75 -6.37 34.88
CA THR A 57 -3.12 -6.87 35.00
C THR A 57 -4.10 -5.74 35.33
N ARG A 58 -5.39 -6.07 35.45
CA ARG A 58 -6.44 -5.16 35.95
C ARG A 58 -7.26 -5.80 37.04
N THR A 59 -7.79 -4.94 37.90
CA THR A 59 -8.75 -5.37 38.94
C THR A 59 -10.09 -5.79 38.31
N ASN A 60 -10.71 -6.80 38.92
CA ASN A 60 -12.09 -7.23 38.64
C ASN A 60 -13.14 -6.28 39.29
N GLN A 61 -14.41 -6.64 39.23
CA GLN A 61 -15.50 -5.83 39.80
C GLN A 61 -15.37 -5.64 41.31
N GLN A 62 -14.72 -6.57 42.01
CA GLN A 62 -14.45 -6.50 43.45
C GLN A 62 -13.11 -5.81 43.78
N GLY A 63 -12.46 -5.17 42.82
CA GLY A 63 -11.18 -4.50 43.04
C GLY A 63 -9.97 -5.46 43.15
N LYS A 64 -10.17 -6.77 43.06
CA LYS A 64 -9.11 -7.78 43.19
C LYS A 64 -8.36 -7.97 41.89
N PHE A 65 -7.05 -8.23 41.99
CA PHE A 65 -6.20 -8.55 40.87
C PHE A 65 -5.31 -9.77 41.14
N VAL A 66 -4.89 -10.44 40.06
CA VAL A 66 -3.90 -11.51 40.11
C VAL A 66 -2.94 -11.30 38.92
N LEU A 67 -1.65 -11.29 39.22
CA LEU A 67 -0.54 -11.31 38.26
C LEU A 67 0.09 -12.71 38.31
N PRO A 68 -0.28 -13.61 37.38
CA PRO A 68 0.31 -14.94 37.30
C PRO A 68 1.67 -14.90 36.60
N LYS A 69 2.55 -15.83 36.93
CA LYS A 69 3.82 -16.08 36.21
C LYS A 69 4.80 -14.89 36.21
N VAL A 70 5.02 -14.31 37.35
CA VAL A 70 6.03 -13.26 37.56
C VAL A 70 7.36 -13.91 37.91
N ASP A 71 8.43 -13.52 37.21
CA ASP A 71 9.78 -13.98 37.53
C ASP A 71 10.24 -13.36 38.89
N THR A 72 11.03 -14.09 39.68
CA THR A 72 11.61 -13.55 40.92
C THR A 72 12.56 -12.41 40.64
N GLY A 73 12.55 -11.36 41.47
CA GLY A 73 13.39 -10.18 41.26
C GLY A 73 12.90 -8.91 41.95
N LEU A 74 13.60 -7.80 41.67
CA LEU A 74 13.24 -6.46 42.20
C LEU A 74 12.46 -5.69 41.14
N TYR A 75 11.29 -5.19 41.52
CA TYR A 75 10.39 -4.46 40.65
C TYR A 75 9.91 -3.17 41.31
N PHE A 76 9.38 -2.24 40.53
CA PHE A 76 8.46 -1.22 40.98
C PHE A 76 7.03 -1.64 40.59
N MET A 77 6.13 -1.60 41.53
CA MET A 77 4.72 -1.81 41.31
C MET A 77 4.07 -0.46 41.03
N LEU A 78 3.57 -0.27 39.84
CA LEU A 78 2.83 0.92 39.43
C LEU A 78 1.34 0.58 39.31
N ILE A 79 0.50 1.32 40.09
CA ILE A 79 -0.95 1.20 39.96
C ILE A 79 -1.52 2.52 39.48
N THR A 80 -2.33 2.46 38.43
CA THR A 80 -2.95 3.65 37.84
C THR A 80 -4.46 3.50 37.72
N TYR A 81 -5.18 4.59 38.01
CA TYR A 81 -6.62 4.68 37.87
C TYR A 81 -7.05 6.12 37.50
N PRO A 82 -8.07 6.33 36.64
CA PRO A 82 -8.51 7.68 36.26
C PRO A 82 -8.88 8.53 37.45
N ARG A 83 -8.37 9.77 37.52
CA ARG A 83 -8.54 10.76 38.59
C ARG A 83 -7.79 10.48 39.89
N PHE A 84 -7.12 9.33 40.06
CA PHE A 84 -6.29 9.02 41.19
C PHE A 84 -4.82 9.30 40.89
N ALA A 85 -4.04 9.55 41.96
CA ALA A 85 -2.59 9.62 41.84
C ALA A 85 -2.03 8.24 41.57
N ASP A 86 -0.98 8.20 40.73
CA ASP A 86 -0.30 6.97 40.44
C ASP A 86 0.42 6.47 41.69
N TYR A 87 0.18 5.20 42.06
CA TYR A 87 0.87 4.55 43.18
C TYR A 87 2.10 3.82 42.63
N LEU A 88 3.29 4.15 43.14
CA LEU A 88 4.54 3.55 42.70
C LEU A 88 5.38 3.16 43.94
N GLU A 89 5.58 1.86 44.13
CA GLU A 89 6.43 1.34 45.20
C GLU A 89 7.38 0.24 44.74
N PRO A 90 8.60 0.15 45.34
CA PRO A 90 9.51 -0.95 45.07
C PRO A 90 8.97 -2.22 45.74
N ILE A 91 8.98 -3.33 45.02
CA ILE A 91 8.53 -4.65 45.47
C ILE A 91 9.57 -5.70 45.14
N GLU A 92 9.93 -6.51 46.11
CA GLU A 92 10.78 -7.69 45.91
C GLU A 92 9.90 -8.94 45.81
N ILE A 93 10.10 -9.73 44.81
CA ILE A 93 9.36 -10.95 44.52
C ILE A 93 10.30 -12.15 44.62
N ARG A 94 10.11 -12.91 45.73
CA ARG A 94 10.87 -14.16 45.96
C ARG A 94 10.00 -15.41 45.80
N GLY A 95 8.67 -15.25 45.73
CA GLY A 95 7.67 -16.30 45.58
C GLY A 95 6.27 -15.70 45.52
N ASN A 96 5.24 -16.52 45.67
CA ASN A 96 3.85 -16.03 45.72
C ASN A 96 3.68 -14.98 46.83
N LYS A 97 3.06 -13.86 46.44
CA LYS A 97 2.91 -12.71 47.35
C LYS A 97 1.53 -12.09 47.27
N ASP A 98 0.83 -11.99 48.37
CA ASP A 98 -0.35 -11.17 48.53
C ASP A 98 0.06 -9.80 49.10
N ILE A 99 -0.24 -8.73 48.40
CA ILE A 99 0.12 -7.36 48.82
C ILE A 99 -0.99 -6.70 49.65
N GLY A 100 -2.10 -7.41 49.90
CA GLY A 100 -3.24 -6.88 50.62
C GLY A 100 -4.01 -5.80 49.85
N THR A 101 -4.59 -4.86 50.57
CA THR A 101 -5.34 -3.75 49.96
C THR A 101 -4.47 -2.51 49.80
N VAL A 102 -4.30 -2.06 48.57
CA VAL A 102 -3.64 -0.78 48.26
C VAL A 102 -4.71 0.30 48.11
N ASN A 103 -4.60 1.34 48.92
CA ASN A 103 -5.51 2.49 48.93
C ASN A 103 -4.98 3.59 48.03
N MET A 104 -5.70 3.92 46.95
CA MET A 104 -5.35 5.00 46.05
C MET A 104 -5.96 6.32 46.46
N THR A 105 -5.24 7.43 46.25
CA THR A 105 -5.65 8.79 46.66
C THR A 105 -6.02 9.61 45.43
N LEU A 106 -7.13 10.37 45.48
CA LEU A 106 -7.56 11.27 44.42
C LEU A 106 -6.51 12.37 44.18
N LYS A 107 -6.23 12.66 42.89
CA LYS A 107 -5.27 13.73 42.49
C LYS A 107 -5.61 15.11 43.04
N SER A 108 -6.89 15.40 43.29
CA SER A 108 -7.35 16.65 43.85
C SER A 108 -6.90 16.88 45.32
N LYS A 109 -6.51 15.82 46.05
CA LYS A 109 -6.02 15.89 47.42
C LYS A 109 -4.50 15.98 47.56
N LEU A 110 -3.74 15.84 46.47
CA LEU A 110 -2.27 15.75 46.44
C LEU A 110 -1.57 17.03 45.97
N LEU A 111 -2.16 18.21 46.13
CA LEU A 111 -1.61 19.48 45.65
C LEU A 111 -0.34 20.00 46.38
N GLU A 112 0.28 19.26 47.27
CA GLU A 112 1.46 19.70 48.03
C GLU A 112 2.69 18.79 48.03
N GLU A 113 2.72 17.68 47.31
CA GLU A 113 3.93 16.84 47.26
C GLU A 113 4.49 16.66 45.83
N VAL A 114 5.82 16.79 45.76
CA VAL A 114 6.59 16.60 44.52
C VAL A 114 6.44 15.16 44.04
N VAL A 115 5.54 14.94 43.08
CA VAL A 115 5.31 13.64 42.48
C VAL A 115 6.31 13.44 41.35
N ILE A 116 7.16 12.43 41.43
CA ILE A 116 7.96 11.89 40.33
C ILE A 116 6.97 11.37 39.27
N LYS A 117 6.86 12.06 38.16
CA LYS A 117 5.95 11.71 37.07
C LYS A 117 6.47 10.48 36.28
N THR A 118 6.27 9.28 36.76
CA THR A 118 6.32 8.06 35.94
C THR A 118 4.93 7.83 35.36
N GLY A 119 4.70 8.38 34.17
CA GLY A 119 3.43 8.19 33.47
C GLY A 119 3.30 6.75 32.89
N SER A 120 2.07 6.27 32.77
CA SER A 120 1.77 4.98 32.11
C SER A 120 2.50 4.84 30.77
N ALA A 121 3.16 3.70 30.55
CA ALA A 121 3.87 3.39 29.29
C ALA A 121 2.97 3.45 28.05
N ILE A 122 1.66 3.22 28.23
CA ILE A 122 0.66 3.27 27.17
C ILE A 122 -0.50 4.13 27.64
N ARG A 123 -0.86 5.13 26.86
CA ARG A 123 -1.98 6.05 27.14
C ARG A 123 -2.94 6.05 25.97
N ILE A 124 -4.24 6.11 26.23
CA ILE A 124 -5.27 6.25 25.23
C ILE A 124 -5.93 7.62 25.41
N LYS A 125 -5.82 8.47 24.39
CA LYS A 125 -6.43 9.81 24.35
C LYS A 125 -7.37 9.89 23.16
N GLY A 126 -8.68 9.74 23.38
CA GLY A 126 -9.67 9.70 22.31
C GLY A 126 -9.44 8.50 21.38
N ASP A 127 -9.14 8.76 20.11
CA ASP A 127 -8.81 7.76 19.08
C ASP A 127 -7.31 7.45 18.98
N THR A 128 -6.48 8.18 19.72
CA THR A 128 -5.02 8.07 19.67
C THR A 128 -4.49 7.18 20.78
N THR A 129 -3.68 6.19 20.45
CA THR A 129 -2.87 5.41 21.40
C THR A 129 -1.46 5.97 21.41
N GLU A 130 -0.97 6.34 22.60
CA GLU A 130 0.35 6.93 22.82
C GLU A 130 1.22 5.96 23.60
N PHE A 131 2.41 5.66 23.09
CA PHE A 131 3.43 4.81 23.70
C PHE A 131 4.61 5.69 24.13
N VAL A 132 5.03 5.61 25.40
CA VAL A 132 6.23 6.30 25.90
C VAL A 132 7.45 5.46 25.49
N ALA A 133 8.32 5.97 24.63
CA ALA A 133 9.38 5.19 24.00
C ALA A 133 10.37 4.59 25.00
N ASP A 134 10.76 5.35 26.02
CA ASP A 134 11.72 4.91 27.04
C ASP A 134 11.19 3.77 27.94
N SER A 135 9.89 3.47 27.87
CA SER A 135 9.29 2.34 28.58
C SER A 135 9.48 0.99 27.86
N PHE A 136 10.07 1.00 26.69
CA PHE A 136 10.28 -0.19 25.86
C PHE A 136 11.77 -0.35 25.55
N LYS A 137 12.34 -1.46 26.01
CA LYS A 137 13.77 -1.72 25.88
C LYS A 137 14.13 -2.03 24.42
N VAL A 138 15.12 -1.35 23.90
CA VAL A 138 15.70 -1.58 22.57
C VAL A 138 17.22 -1.70 22.64
N LYS A 139 17.81 -2.40 21.67
CA LYS A 139 19.27 -2.58 21.56
C LYS A 139 19.98 -1.23 21.42
N ALA A 140 21.28 -1.21 21.78
CA ALA A 140 22.12 -0.05 21.48
C ALA A 140 22.21 0.12 19.95
N GLY A 141 22.01 1.35 19.47
CA GLY A 141 21.99 1.63 18.02
C GLY A 141 20.68 1.29 17.30
N ALA A 142 19.65 0.85 18.05
CA ALA A 142 18.33 0.54 17.48
C ALA A 142 17.70 1.74 16.77
N THR A 143 16.96 1.44 15.74
CA THR A 143 16.16 2.41 14.96
C THR A 143 14.73 2.51 15.51
N VAL A 144 13.95 3.46 15.00
CA VAL A 144 12.51 3.53 15.30
C VAL A 144 11.81 2.25 14.87
N GLU A 145 12.21 1.61 13.77
CA GLU A 145 11.66 0.32 13.34
C GLU A 145 11.83 -0.75 14.43
N ASP A 146 13.01 -0.84 15.04
CA ASP A 146 13.27 -1.76 16.13
C ASP A 146 12.44 -1.43 17.37
N LEU A 147 12.22 -0.15 17.66
CA LEU A 147 11.30 0.28 18.69
C LEU A 147 9.86 -0.16 18.38
N LEU A 148 9.39 0.07 17.15
CA LEU A 148 8.04 -0.31 16.74
C LEU A 148 7.81 -1.83 16.87
N LYS A 149 8.78 -2.66 16.52
CA LYS A 149 8.72 -4.12 16.74
C LYS A 149 8.50 -4.51 18.21
N LYS A 150 8.90 -3.65 19.16
CA LYS A 150 8.71 -3.87 20.60
C LYS A 150 7.40 -3.30 21.14
N LEU A 151 6.73 -2.43 20.40
CA LEU A 151 5.47 -1.83 20.84
C LEU A 151 4.32 -2.85 20.72
N PRO A 152 3.45 -2.94 21.74
CA PRO A 152 2.27 -3.80 21.68
C PRO A 152 1.34 -3.45 20.51
N GLY A 153 1.01 -4.46 19.68
CA GLY A 153 0.12 -4.31 18.55
C GLY A 153 0.78 -3.79 17.29
N PHE A 154 2.10 -3.71 17.26
CA PHE A 154 2.87 -3.47 16.06
C PHE A 154 3.49 -4.75 15.52
N THR A 155 3.53 -4.86 14.20
CA THR A 155 4.35 -5.83 13.48
C THR A 155 5.04 -5.11 12.33
N VAL A 156 6.31 -5.43 12.10
CA VAL A 156 7.08 -4.89 10.98
C VAL A 156 7.70 -6.08 10.27
N ASN A 157 7.40 -6.24 8.99
CA ASN A 157 7.93 -7.34 8.19
C ASN A 157 9.37 -7.04 7.71
N SER A 158 9.98 -8.00 7.03
CA SER A 158 11.34 -7.88 6.48
C SER A 158 11.51 -6.77 5.43
N LYS A 159 10.42 -6.26 4.86
CA LYS A 159 10.42 -5.14 3.91
C LYS A 159 10.24 -3.77 4.59
N GLY A 160 10.07 -3.74 5.93
CA GLY A 160 9.80 -2.51 6.68
C GLY A 160 8.34 -2.09 6.69
N GLU A 161 7.42 -2.89 6.16
CA GLU A 161 5.98 -2.60 6.20
C GLU A 161 5.46 -2.73 7.63
N ILE A 162 4.73 -1.73 8.06
CA ILE A 162 4.27 -1.61 9.44
C ILE A 162 2.78 -1.87 9.50
N VAL A 163 2.39 -2.76 10.39
CA VAL A 163 1.00 -2.95 10.80
C VAL A 163 0.88 -2.51 12.26
N ALA A 164 -0.02 -1.59 12.55
CA ALA A 164 -0.29 -1.08 13.90
C ALA A 164 -1.73 -1.37 14.28
N GLN A 165 -1.94 -2.02 15.42
CA GLN A 165 -3.28 -2.39 15.92
C GLN A 165 -4.11 -3.11 14.85
N GLY A 166 -3.44 -3.94 14.04
CA GLY A 166 -4.04 -4.77 13.02
C GLY A 166 -4.38 -4.12 11.69
N LYS A 167 -4.12 -2.85 11.54
CA LYS A 167 -4.26 -2.13 10.28
C LYS A 167 -2.88 -1.71 9.78
N ARG A 168 -2.74 -1.66 8.47
CA ARG A 168 -1.54 -1.12 7.83
C ARG A 168 -1.31 0.32 8.25
N VAL A 169 -0.05 0.71 8.41
CA VAL A 169 0.37 2.09 8.62
C VAL A 169 0.57 2.74 7.26
N ASP A 170 -0.31 3.67 6.92
CA ASP A 170 -0.25 4.40 5.66
C ASP A 170 0.73 5.57 5.73
N LYS A 171 0.87 6.18 6.91
CA LYS A 171 1.70 7.37 7.12
C LYS A 171 2.56 7.27 8.37
N VAL A 172 3.82 7.71 8.27
CA VAL A 172 4.68 8.00 9.42
C VAL A 172 5.05 9.47 9.43
N LEU A 173 4.67 10.14 10.52
CA LEU A 173 4.99 11.54 10.78
C LEU A 173 6.14 11.65 11.77
N VAL A 174 6.94 12.69 11.67
CA VAL A 174 7.95 13.07 12.65
C VAL A 174 7.63 14.45 13.20
N ASP A 175 7.25 14.50 14.49
CA ASP A 175 6.73 15.72 15.15
C ASP A 175 5.48 16.30 14.44
N GLY A 176 4.63 15.43 13.89
CA GLY A 176 3.39 15.79 13.19
C GLY A 176 3.59 16.23 11.74
N GLU A 177 4.79 16.15 11.19
CA GLU A 177 5.09 16.48 9.80
C GLU A 177 5.45 15.24 9.00
N GLU A 178 5.05 15.22 7.74
CA GLU A 178 5.44 14.19 6.78
C GLU A 178 6.96 14.21 6.58
N PHE A 179 7.58 13.04 6.59
CA PHE A 179 9.02 12.88 6.44
C PHE A 179 9.31 12.10 5.15
N PHE A 180 9.86 12.76 4.13
CA PHE A 180 10.02 12.25 2.76
C PHE A 180 8.72 11.76 2.12
N GLY A 181 7.64 12.54 2.25
CA GLY A 181 6.31 12.14 1.81
C GLY A 181 5.73 11.07 2.73
N ASP A 182 5.05 10.09 2.18
CA ASP A 182 4.35 9.06 2.93
C ASP A 182 5.19 7.79 3.17
N ASP A 183 6.52 7.79 2.91
CA ASP A 183 7.33 6.60 3.10
C ASP A 183 7.61 6.31 4.60
N PRO A 184 6.92 5.32 5.21
CA PRO A 184 7.12 4.96 6.60
C PRO A 184 8.55 4.49 6.90
N THR A 185 9.19 3.81 5.94
CA THR A 185 10.49 3.17 6.13
C THR A 185 11.62 4.18 6.24
N MET A 186 11.51 5.31 5.54
CA MET A 186 12.51 6.39 5.60
C MET A 186 12.62 6.97 7.00
N ALA A 187 11.52 7.16 7.71
CA ALA A 187 11.53 7.61 9.10
C ALA A 187 11.97 6.49 10.06
N THR A 188 11.41 5.29 9.90
CA THR A 188 11.55 4.23 10.90
C THR A 188 12.91 3.53 10.88
N GLN A 189 13.50 3.36 9.71
CA GLN A 189 14.81 2.70 9.56
C GLN A 189 16.00 3.63 9.82
N ASN A 190 15.77 4.94 9.89
CA ASN A 190 16.87 5.90 9.90
C ASN A 190 16.91 6.79 11.14
N ILE A 191 15.80 6.94 11.87
CA ILE A 191 15.77 7.68 13.13
C ILE A 191 16.14 6.71 14.26
N SER A 192 17.05 7.15 15.15
CA SER A 192 17.42 6.37 16.32
C SER A 192 16.24 6.25 17.30
N ALA A 193 15.98 5.06 17.83
CA ALA A 193 14.98 4.82 18.86
C ALA A 193 15.19 5.71 20.12
N LYS A 194 16.45 5.99 20.50
CA LYS A 194 16.79 6.84 21.63
C LYS A 194 16.37 8.30 21.46
N ALA A 195 16.21 8.75 20.22
CA ALA A 195 15.74 10.09 19.90
C ALA A 195 14.23 10.27 20.11
N VAL A 196 13.48 9.18 20.29
CA VAL A 196 12.03 9.18 20.39
C VAL A 196 11.58 9.40 21.84
N ASP A 197 10.69 10.37 22.05
CA ASP A 197 9.96 10.56 23.32
C ASP A 197 8.72 9.66 23.34
N ARG A 198 7.92 9.73 22.27
CA ARG A 198 6.65 9.00 22.18
C ARG A 198 6.34 8.56 20.75
N VAL A 199 5.59 7.46 20.66
CA VAL A 199 4.97 7.00 19.43
C VAL A 199 3.46 7.11 19.59
N GLN A 200 2.80 7.85 18.70
CA GLN A 200 1.35 8.05 18.68
C GLN A 200 0.76 7.31 17.48
N VAL A 201 -0.35 6.60 17.70
CA VAL A 201 -1.05 5.83 16.67
C VAL A 201 -2.51 6.23 16.63
N PHE A 202 -2.99 6.62 15.47
CA PHE A 202 -4.39 6.99 15.23
C PHE A 202 -4.82 6.58 13.81
N GLU A 203 -6.12 6.64 13.53
CA GLU A 203 -6.63 6.33 12.18
C GLU A 203 -6.27 7.45 11.21
N THR A 204 -5.77 7.05 10.03
CA THR A 204 -5.55 7.97 8.91
C THR A 204 -6.90 8.46 8.41
N LYS A 205 -7.11 9.77 8.44
CA LYS A 205 -8.34 10.40 7.93
C LYS A 205 -7.96 11.44 6.89
N THR A 206 -8.55 11.36 5.72
CA THR A 206 -8.45 12.43 4.73
C THR A 206 -9.09 13.72 5.25
N GLU A 207 -8.75 14.87 4.69
CA GLU A 207 -9.39 16.15 5.07
C GLU A 207 -10.90 16.08 4.85
N GLN A 208 -11.35 15.42 3.79
CA GLN A 208 -12.76 15.22 3.50
C GLN A 208 -13.44 14.33 4.57
N GLN A 209 -12.80 13.24 4.98
CA GLN A 209 -13.31 12.39 6.06
C GLN A 209 -13.34 13.12 7.41
N GLN A 210 -12.41 14.03 7.65
CA GLN A 210 -12.45 14.89 8.85
C GLN A 210 -13.62 15.87 8.80
N LEU A 211 -13.93 16.45 7.63
CA LEU A 211 -15.07 17.34 7.41
C LEU A 211 -16.41 16.61 7.49
N THR A 212 -16.55 15.56 6.70
CA THR A 212 -17.81 14.81 6.61
C THR A 212 -17.99 13.84 7.77
N GLY A 213 -16.87 13.36 8.38
CA GLY A 213 -16.83 12.30 9.37
C GLY A 213 -17.35 10.95 8.86
N MET A 214 -17.49 10.81 7.57
CA MET A 214 -17.77 9.53 6.95
C MET A 214 -16.48 8.72 6.90
N SER A 215 -16.57 7.43 7.20
CA SER A 215 -15.45 6.48 7.19
C SER A 215 -15.75 5.40 6.17
N THR A 216 -14.74 4.95 5.45
CA THR A 216 -14.88 3.81 4.53
C THR A 216 -14.73 2.47 5.25
N GLY A 217 -14.20 2.48 6.48
CA GLY A 217 -13.88 1.30 7.26
C GLY A 217 -12.52 0.69 6.94
N ASN A 218 -11.94 1.07 5.81
CA ASN A 218 -10.64 0.60 5.34
C ASN A 218 -9.48 1.56 5.65
N GLU A 219 -9.74 2.62 6.44
CA GLU A 219 -8.70 3.55 6.83
C GLU A 219 -7.54 2.82 7.50
N GLY A 220 -6.33 3.10 7.05
CA GLY A 220 -5.10 2.64 7.68
C GLY A 220 -4.79 3.38 8.96
N LYS A 221 -3.58 3.23 9.46
CA LYS A 221 -3.09 3.93 10.64
C LYS A 221 -2.02 4.95 10.28
N THR A 222 -2.01 6.06 11.00
CA THR A 222 -0.90 7.01 11.01
C THR A 222 -0.10 6.81 12.30
N VAL A 223 1.21 6.71 12.15
CA VAL A 223 2.17 6.68 13.26
C VAL A 223 2.88 8.03 13.32
N ASN A 224 2.78 8.74 14.44
CA ASN A 224 3.51 9.97 14.66
C ASN A 224 4.62 9.76 15.68
N ILE A 225 5.86 9.94 15.25
CA ILE A 225 7.06 9.82 16.06
C ILE A 225 7.35 11.19 16.68
N LYS A 226 7.14 11.34 17.98
CA LYS A 226 7.54 12.53 18.73
C LYS A 226 8.97 12.42 19.18
N LEU A 227 9.81 13.36 18.76
CA LEU A 227 11.21 13.40 19.18
C LEU A 227 11.36 14.09 20.55
N LYS A 228 12.38 13.66 21.31
CA LYS A 228 12.84 14.37 22.51
C LYS A 228 13.34 15.76 22.14
N GLU A 229 13.21 16.74 23.03
CA GLU A 229 13.58 18.14 22.74
C GLU A 229 15.08 18.28 22.40
N ASP A 230 15.93 17.54 23.09
CA ASP A 230 17.36 17.50 22.81
C ASP A 230 17.68 16.80 21.47
N ALA A 231 16.88 15.82 21.04
CA ALA A 231 17.02 15.15 19.77
C ALA A 231 16.53 15.97 18.55
N LYS A 232 15.89 17.12 18.79
CA LYS A 232 15.51 18.06 17.71
C LYS A 232 16.68 18.92 17.21
N LYS A 233 17.90 18.72 17.75
CA LYS A 233 19.11 19.42 17.31
C LYS A 233 20.22 18.40 17.06
N GLY A 234 20.75 18.34 15.85
CA GLY A 234 21.83 17.43 15.52
C GLY A 234 21.80 16.95 14.08
N ALA A 235 22.69 16.01 13.78
CA ALA A 235 22.77 15.36 12.49
C ALA A 235 22.89 13.85 12.65
N PHE A 236 22.24 13.11 11.77
CA PHE A 236 22.36 11.65 11.70
C PHE A 236 22.26 11.17 10.26
N GLY A 237 22.80 10.02 10.01
CA GLY A 237 22.77 9.48 8.67
C GLY A 237 23.31 8.05 8.59
N LYS A 238 23.25 7.53 7.38
CA LYS A 238 23.63 6.16 7.07
C LYS A 238 24.29 6.10 5.71
N LEU A 239 25.42 5.43 5.64
CA LEU A 239 26.06 5.03 4.40
C LEU A 239 25.99 3.51 4.31
N TYR A 240 25.56 3.01 3.18
CA TYR A 240 25.49 1.60 2.89
C TYR A 240 26.06 1.36 1.50
N ALA A 241 26.97 0.41 1.36
CA ALA A 241 27.53 -0.01 0.09
C ALA A 241 27.66 -1.53 0.07
N GLY A 242 27.11 -2.15 -0.96
CA GLY A 242 27.17 -3.59 -1.21
C GLY A 242 27.59 -3.86 -2.64
N THR A 243 28.46 -4.84 -2.86
CA THR A 243 28.92 -5.24 -4.18
C THR A 243 29.38 -6.72 -4.19
N ASP A 244 29.30 -7.34 -5.36
CA ASP A 244 29.94 -8.63 -5.66
C ASP A 244 31.30 -8.43 -6.37
N PHE A 245 31.75 -7.17 -6.52
CA PHE A 245 32.94 -6.72 -7.27
C PHE A 245 32.95 -7.07 -8.76
N ASN A 246 31.80 -7.50 -9.32
CA ASN A 246 31.67 -7.84 -10.72
C ASN A 246 30.45 -7.16 -11.35
N LYS A 247 29.25 -7.63 -11.05
CA LYS A 247 28.01 -7.25 -11.75
C LYS A 247 27.03 -6.53 -10.84
N TYR A 248 26.89 -6.96 -9.59
CA TYR A 248 25.83 -6.52 -8.70
C TYR A 248 26.32 -5.50 -7.70
N TYR A 249 25.52 -4.47 -7.50
CA TYR A 249 25.79 -3.40 -6.54
C TYR A 249 24.48 -2.89 -5.92
N ASP A 250 24.61 -2.43 -4.66
CA ASP A 250 23.53 -1.78 -3.91
C ASP A 250 24.13 -0.75 -2.96
N SER A 251 23.84 0.51 -3.17
CA SER A 251 24.43 1.63 -2.40
C SER A 251 23.36 2.62 -1.99
N LYS A 252 23.44 3.08 -0.74
CA LYS A 252 22.51 4.06 -0.17
C LYS A 252 23.25 5.08 0.68
N LEU A 253 22.89 6.34 0.54
CA LEU A 253 23.34 7.44 1.38
C LEU A 253 22.12 8.15 1.94
N LEU A 254 22.11 8.39 3.24
CA LEU A 254 21.11 9.22 3.91
C LEU A 254 21.81 10.19 4.84
N TYR A 255 21.44 11.46 4.77
CA TYR A 255 21.88 12.53 5.65
C TYR A 255 20.69 13.34 6.15
N ASN A 256 20.60 13.56 7.46
CA ASN A 256 19.57 14.37 8.09
C ASN A 256 20.22 15.37 9.05
N ARG A 257 19.73 16.62 9.02
CA ARG A 257 20.12 17.67 9.96
C ARG A 257 18.89 18.36 10.51
N PHE A 258 18.73 18.34 11.81
CA PHE A 258 17.65 18.99 12.53
C PHE A 258 18.19 20.16 13.36
N VAL A 259 17.52 21.31 13.31
CA VAL A 259 17.81 22.50 14.12
C VAL A 259 16.50 23.08 14.61
N GLY A 260 16.01 22.56 15.74
CA GLY A 260 14.68 22.88 16.26
C GLY A 260 13.59 22.43 15.29
N LYS A 261 12.81 23.36 14.78
CA LYS A 261 11.72 23.09 13.81
C LYS A 261 12.18 23.02 12.36
N LYS A 262 13.43 23.39 12.09
CA LYS A 262 14.03 23.32 10.76
C LYS A 262 14.61 21.92 10.55
N LYS A 263 14.18 21.24 9.50
CA LYS A 263 14.65 19.91 9.11
C LYS A 263 15.18 19.98 7.68
N LEU A 264 16.34 19.42 7.47
CA LEU A 264 16.95 19.23 6.15
C LEU A 264 17.34 17.77 6.04
N SER A 265 16.96 17.14 4.94
CA SER A 265 17.28 15.75 4.66
C SER A 265 17.71 15.59 3.21
N ALA A 266 18.66 14.71 2.96
CA ALA A 266 19.08 14.33 1.62
C ALA A 266 19.34 12.82 1.57
N PHE A 267 18.98 12.18 0.46
CA PHE A 267 19.27 10.78 0.25
C PHE A 267 19.64 10.49 -1.21
N GLY A 268 20.37 9.41 -1.41
CA GLY A 268 20.69 8.88 -2.71
C GLY A 268 20.80 7.36 -2.65
N THR A 269 20.32 6.68 -3.70
CA THR A 269 20.45 5.24 -3.85
C THR A 269 20.89 4.91 -5.26
N ARG A 270 21.72 3.88 -5.41
CA ARG A 270 22.06 3.30 -6.69
C ARG A 270 22.11 1.79 -6.53
N THR A 271 21.36 1.07 -7.36
CA THR A 271 21.24 -0.38 -7.24
C THR A 271 20.88 -1.03 -8.58
N ASN A 272 21.40 -2.21 -8.81
CA ASN A 272 20.94 -3.09 -9.88
C ASN A 272 20.47 -4.45 -9.35
N VAL A 273 20.30 -4.57 -8.05
CA VAL A 273 19.65 -5.73 -7.41
C VAL A 273 18.21 -5.39 -7.11
N ASN A 274 17.33 -6.36 -7.23
CA ASN A 274 15.88 -6.20 -7.14
C ASN A 274 15.38 -5.55 -5.84
N ALA A 275 16.15 -5.57 -4.81
CA ALA A 275 15.68 -5.26 -3.46
C ALA A 275 15.72 -3.78 -3.09
N GLY A 276 16.18 -2.91 -3.95
CA GLY A 276 16.68 -1.71 -3.30
C GLY A 276 15.84 -0.50 -3.39
N SER A 277 15.21 -0.23 -4.50
CA SER A 277 14.89 1.16 -4.73
C SER A 277 13.41 1.49 -4.73
N LEU A 278 12.57 0.63 -5.23
CA LEU A 278 11.19 0.99 -5.43
C LEU A 278 10.30 -0.26 -5.26
N ASN A 279 9.79 -0.48 -4.07
CA ASN A 279 8.70 -1.42 -3.87
C ASN A 279 7.37 -0.80 -4.39
N TRP A 280 6.30 -1.59 -4.45
CA TRP A 280 4.99 -1.09 -4.91
C TRP A 280 4.49 0.13 -4.10
N GLU A 281 4.84 0.20 -2.82
CA GLU A 281 4.52 1.33 -1.94
C GLU A 281 5.35 2.58 -2.24
N ASP A 282 6.64 2.41 -2.55
CA ASP A 282 7.47 3.52 -2.98
C ASP A 282 6.94 4.12 -4.29
N ARG A 283 6.34 3.31 -5.16
CA ARG A 283 5.69 3.79 -6.40
C ARG A 283 4.44 4.62 -6.11
N GLN A 284 3.57 4.13 -5.23
CA GLN A 284 2.36 4.84 -4.82
C GLN A 284 2.70 6.17 -4.13
N LYS A 285 3.76 6.18 -3.31
CA LYS A 285 4.28 7.36 -2.61
C LYS A 285 5.03 8.33 -3.52
N LEU A 286 5.56 7.84 -4.61
CA LEU A 286 6.20 8.66 -5.66
C LEU A 286 5.20 9.39 -6.56
N GLY A 287 3.89 9.18 -6.35
CA GLY A 287 2.84 9.69 -7.23
C GLY A 287 2.86 9.02 -8.62
N ILE A 288 3.48 7.85 -8.75
CA ILE A 288 3.52 7.11 -10.01
C ILE A 288 2.17 6.44 -10.28
N GLU A 289 1.38 6.18 -9.25
CA GLU A 289 0.02 5.60 -9.37
C GLU A 289 -1.10 6.61 -9.11
N ASN A 290 -0.78 7.81 -8.63
CA ASN A 290 -1.77 8.86 -8.47
C ASN A 290 -1.93 9.65 -9.76
N ASP A 291 -2.29 8.99 -10.83
CA ASP A 291 -3.04 9.65 -11.87
C ASP A 291 -4.43 9.94 -11.30
N PHE A 292 -4.52 11.09 -10.62
CA PHE A 292 -5.70 11.66 -10.02
C PHE A 292 -6.35 10.81 -8.91
N GLU A 293 -6.24 11.26 -7.66
CA GLU A 293 -7.25 10.94 -6.67
C GLU A 293 -8.60 11.18 -7.33
N PHE A 294 -9.33 10.10 -7.55
CA PHE A 294 -10.74 10.17 -7.87
C PHE A 294 -11.35 11.10 -6.84
N ASP A 295 -11.75 12.32 -7.27
CA ASP A 295 -12.53 13.16 -6.42
C ASP A 295 -13.85 12.43 -6.23
N GLU A 296 -13.96 11.75 -5.10
CA GLU A 296 -15.10 10.94 -4.70
C GLU A 296 -16.45 11.68 -4.86
N LEU A 297 -16.40 13.00 -5.06
CA LEU A 297 -17.55 13.89 -5.10
C LEU A 297 -17.87 14.40 -6.49
N SER A 298 -16.91 14.54 -7.39
CA SER A 298 -17.19 14.93 -8.75
C SER A 298 -17.62 13.78 -9.63
N GLY A 299 -17.29 12.55 -9.26
CA GLY A 299 -17.67 11.34 -9.99
C GLY A 299 -17.12 11.29 -11.42
N TYR A 300 -16.17 12.16 -11.78
CA TYR A 300 -15.74 12.33 -13.15
C TYR A 300 -14.23 12.22 -13.28
N TYR A 301 -13.80 11.31 -14.15
CA TYR A 301 -12.40 11.04 -14.45
C TYR A 301 -12.14 11.24 -15.93
N PHE A 302 -11.20 12.12 -16.29
CA PHE A 302 -10.71 12.30 -17.65
C PHE A 302 -9.25 11.89 -17.73
N SER A 303 -8.93 10.95 -18.58
CA SER A 303 -7.57 10.71 -19.02
C SER A 303 -7.54 10.63 -20.54
N PHE A 304 -6.85 11.57 -21.16
CA PHE A 304 -6.23 11.32 -22.45
C PHE A 304 -4.84 10.82 -22.14
N GLY A 305 -4.61 9.56 -22.24
CA GLY A 305 -3.29 9.01 -22.05
C GLY A 305 -3.18 7.71 -22.82
N GLY A 306 -2.17 7.62 -23.65
CA GLY A 306 -1.68 6.34 -24.13
C GLY A 306 -1.24 5.48 -22.93
N ASN A 307 -1.09 4.18 -23.15
CA ASN A 307 -0.57 3.24 -22.16
C ASN A 307 0.61 3.84 -21.41
N ASP A 308 0.42 4.03 -20.11
CA ASP A 308 1.48 4.56 -19.24
C ASP A 308 2.54 3.46 -19.12
N ASP A 309 3.57 3.51 -19.96
CA ASP A 309 4.72 2.59 -19.90
C ASP A 309 5.45 2.64 -18.55
N PHE A 310 5.13 3.64 -17.71
CA PHE A 310 5.61 3.72 -16.33
C PHE A 310 4.97 2.68 -15.40
N ASN A 311 3.86 2.05 -15.77
CA ASN A 311 3.18 1.02 -14.97
C ASN A 311 3.74 -0.40 -15.12
N ASP A 312 4.64 -0.65 -16.08
CA ASP A 312 5.23 -1.97 -16.29
C ASP A 312 6.40 -2.29 -15.33
N TRP A 313 6.30 -1.75 -14.12
CA TRP A 313 7.27 -1.93 -13.04
C TRP A 313 7.14 -3.28 -12.32
N ASN A 314 6.38 -4.21 -12.83
CA ASN A 314 6.13 -5.52 -12.23
C ASN A 314 7.37 -6.42 -12.16
N LEU A 315 8.56 -5.81 -11.87
CA LEU A 315 9.79 -6.54 -11.61
C LEU A 315 10.18 -7.54 -12.72
N ARG A 316 9.70 -7.28 -13.95
CA ARG A 316 10.08 -8.04 -15.14
C ARG A 316 11.36 -7.46 -15.70
N GLY A 317 12.40 -8.27 -15.78
CA GLY A 317 13.71 -7.87 -16.32
C GLY A 317 14.75 -7.50 -15.25
N LEU A 318 15.90 -7.08 -15.75
CA LEU A 318 17.07 -6.71 -14.96
C LEU A 318 17.07 -5.18 -14.77
N PRO A 319 16.95 -4.68 -13.54
CA PRO A 319 16.91 -3.25 -13.27
C PRO A 319 18.29 -2.61 -13.15
N ASP A 320 18.38 -1.32 -13.44
CA ASP A 320 19.46 -0.39 -13.06
C ASP A 320 18.78 0.90 -12.57
N ALA A 321 18.81 1.15 -11.27
CA ALA A 321 18.03 2.19 -10.65
C ALA A 321 18.89 3.21 -9.90
N TRP A 322 18.52 4.49 -10.06
CA TRP A 322 19.05 5.62 -9.30
C TRP A 322 17.90 6.40 -8.69
N THR A 323 18.03 6.77 -7.44
CA THR A 323 17.07 7.67 -6.79
C THR A 323 17.84 8.66 -5.95
N ALA A 324 17.50 9.93 -6.04
CA ALA A 324 18.06 10.96 -5.19
C ALA A 324 16.96 11.94 -4.77
N GLY A 325 17.08 12.51 -3.59
CA GLY A 325 16.09 13.48 -3.15
C GLY A 325 16.56 14.33 -1.98
N THR A 326 15.87 15.45 -1.81
CA THR A 326 16.07 16.39 -0.71
C THR A 326 14.72 16.80 -0.13
N LEU A 327 14.70 17.06 1.17
CA LEU A 327 13.54 17.58 1.88
C LEU A 327 13.96 18.73 2.77
N PHE A 328 13.19 19.80 2.71
CA PHE A 328 13.28 20.93 3.62
C PHE A 328 11.94 21.18 4.29
N SER A 329 11.91 21.27 5.61
CA SER A 329 10.72 21.62 6.37
C SER A 329 11.09 22.64 7.46
N ASN A 330 10.21 23.62 7.70
CA ASN A 330 10.40 24.61 8.75
C ASN A 330 9.07 25.17 9.22
N LYS A 331 8.97 25.48 10.52
CA LYS A 331 7.87 26.20 11.14
C LYS A 331 8.39 27.43 11.88
N TRP A 332 7.69 28.55 11.74
CA TRP A 332 8.05 29.80 12.41
C TRP A 332 6.82 30.60 12.83
N ASN A 333 7.05 31.68 13.53
CA ASN A 333 6.03 32.57 14.08
C ASN A 333 4.99 31.79 14.91
N SER A 334 5.45 31.09 15.96
CA SER A 334 4.60 30.24 16.83
C SER A 334 3.75 29.22 16.09
N ASP A 335 4.31 28.60 15.03
CA ASP A 335 3.68 27.61 14.16
C ASP A 335 2.52 28.17 13.31
N LYS A 336 2.47 29.48 13.14
CA LYS A 336 1.54 30.12 12.19
C LYS A 336 1.90 29.82 10.74
N HIS A 337 3.16 29.68 10.45
CA HIS A 337 3.69 29.36 9.12
C HIS A 337 4.37 28.00 9.15
N ASN A 338 4.05 27.18 8.19
CA ASN A 338 4.63 25.85 7.98
C ASN A 338 4.94 25.65 6.51
N VAL A 339 6.21 25.37 6.19
CA VAL A 339 6.65 25.05 4.84
C VAL A 339 7.24 23.66 4.80
N ASN A 340 6.88 22.89 3.77
CA ASN A 340 7.48 21.60 3.45
C ASN A 340 7.77 21.58 1.94
N LEU A 341 9.04 21.41 1.58
CA LEU A 341 9.50 21.39 0.20
C LEU A 341 10.31 20.11 -0.01
N SER A 342 9.95 19.31 -1.01
CA SER A 342 10.71 18.12 -1.38
C SER A 342 10.97 18.08 -2.89
N TYR A 343 12.14 17.57 -3.24
CA TYR A 343 12.52 17.23 -4.60
C TYR A 343 12.98 15.78 -4.65
N ARG A 344 12.59 15.07 -5.70
CA ARG A 344 13.01 13.70 -5.96
C ARG A 344 13.30 13.49 -7.44
N PHE A 345 14.38 12.78 -7.67
CA PHE A 345 14.78 12.26 -8.98
C PHE A 345 14.79 10.75 -8.93
N ASN A 346 14.20 10.12 -9.94
CA ASN A 346 14.23 8.66 -10.14
C ASN A 346 14.66 8.37 -11.56
N ARG A 347 15.52 7.38 -11.73
CA ARG A 347 15.89 6.79 -13.02
C ARG A 347 15.84 5.28 -12.90
N LEU A 348 15.13 4.64 -13.82
CA LEU A 348 15.09 3.18 -13.91
C LEU A 348 15.33 2.74 -15.34
N GLY A 349 16.44 2.07 -15.57
CA GLY A 349 16.70 1.24 -16.72
C GLY A 349 16.20 -0.19 -16.48
N THR A 350 15.54 -0.81 -17.46
CA THR A 350 15.14 -2.22 -17.39
C THR A 350 15.45 -2.90 -18.71
N THR A 351 16.07 -4.08 -18.62
CA THR A 351 16.25 -4.98 -19.75
C THR A 351 15.48 -6.26 -19.49
N ASN A 352 14.56 -6.61 -20.37
CA ASN A 352 13.73 -7.79 -20.21
C ASN A 352 13.74 -8.65 -21.49
N VAL A 353 13.87 -9.95 -21.30
CA VAL A 353 13.63 -10.97 -22.32
C VAL A 353 12.59 -11.92 -21.72
N GLY A 354 11.53 -12.18 -22.47
CA GLY A 354 10.45 -13.01 -21.99
C GLY A 354 9.73 -13.79 -23.09
N THR A 355 9.01 -14.83 -22.68
CA THR A 355 8.11 -15.61 -23.51
C THR A 355 6.76 -15.72 -22.85
N THR A 356 5.70 -15.49 -23.64
CA THR A 356 4.32 -15.68 -23.21
C THR A 356 3.71 -16.77 -24.05
N MET A 357 3.22 -17.83 -23.43
CA MET A 357 2.45 -18.90 -24.08
C MET A 357 1.02 -18.81 -23.59
N THR A 358 0.06 -18.68 -24.50
CA THR A 358 -1.37 -18.57 -24.14
C THR A 358 -2.17 -19.63 -24.88
N GLN A 359 -2.97 -20.36 -24.13
CA GLN A 359 -4.04 -21.20 -24.67
C GLN A 359 -5.35 -20.40 -24.53
N ASN A 360 -6.04 -20.14 -25.61
CA ASN A 360 -7.34 -19.48 -25.60
C ASN A 360 -8.45 -20.54 -25.75
N ASN A 361 -9.45 -20.41 -24.89
CA ASN A 361 -10.65 -21.23 -24.91
C ASN A 361 -11.77 -20.43 -25.61
N LEU A 362 -12.02 -20.69 -26.88
CA LEU A 362 -13.01 -19.98 -27.69
C LEU A 362 -14.26 -20.85 -27.86
N PRO A 363 -15.45 -20.26 -28.16
CA PRO A 363 -16.64 -21.03 -28.50
C PRO A 363 -16.44 -22.00 -29.65
N SER A 364 -15.55 -21.66 -30.59
CA SER A 364 -15.19 -22.38 -31.78
C SER A 364 -14.08 -23.42 -31.60
N GLY A 365 -13.49 -23.54 -30.40
CA GLY A 365 -12.41 -24.45 -30.10
C GLY A 365 -11.21 -23.80 -29.43
N LEU A 366 -10.15 -24.58 -29.28
CA LEU A 366 -8.89 -24.10 -28.71
C LEU A 366 -8.06 -23.38 -29.74
N THR A 367 -7.36 -22.33 -29.33
CA THR A 367 -6.28 -21.73 -30.11
C THR A 367 -5.09 -21.44 -29.20
N TYR A 368 -3.90 -21.29 -29.78
CA TYR A 368 -2.69 -21.05 -29.03
C TYR A 368 -1.98 -19.80 -29.56
N SER A 369 -1.33 -19.06 -28.70
CA SER A 369 -0.43 -18.00 -29.10
C SER A 369 0.87 -18.05 -28.31
N ASN A 370 1.97 -17.94 -29.04
CA ASN A 370 3.31 -17.87 -28.47
C ASN A 370 3.88 -16.50 -28.78
N ARG A 371 4.46 -15.82 -27.82
CA ARG A 371 5.10 -14.51 -28.00
C ARG A 371 6.48 -14.51 -27.34
N TYR A 372 7.47 -14.08 -28.08
CA TYR A 372 8.80 -13.78 -27.57
C TYR A 372 8.99 -12.27 -27.57
N THR A 373 9.38 -11.70 -26.42
CA THR A 373 9.54 -10.27 -26.24
C THR A 373 10.94 -9.93 -25.77
N THR A 374 11.57 -8.94 -26.39
CA THR A 374 12.75 -8.25 -25.83
C THR A 374 12.40 -6.78 -25.66
N LYS A 375 12.66 -6.21 -24.48
CA LYS A 375 12.35 -4.82 -24.14
C LYS A 375 13.50 -4.20 -23.38
N ASN A 376 13.98 -3.05 -23.86
CA ASN A 376 14.87 -2.16 -23.12
C ASN A 376 14.12 -0.86 -22.86
N ALA A 377 13.95 -0.49 -21.61
CA ALA A 377 13.25 0.73 -21.24
C ALA A 377 14.10 1.57 -20.28
N LEU A 378 14.10 2.87 -20.51
CA LEU A 378 14.71 3.87 -19.62
C LEU A 378 13.64 4.87 -19.21
N ASN A 379 13.31 4.89 -17.92
CA ASN A 379 12.34 5.79 -17.34
C ASN A 379 13.05 6.77 -16.40
N GLN A 380 12.73 8.06 -16.51
CA GLN A 380 13.24 9.10 -15.63
C GLN A 380 12.08 9.94 -15.11
N GLN A 381 12.17 10.38 -13.86
CA GLN A 381 11.16 11.20 -13.25
C GLN A 381 11.78 12.26 -12.34
N HIS A 382 11.30 13.48 -12.46
CA HIS A 382 11.53 14.58 -11.54
C HIS A 382 10.22 14.90 -10.83
N ALA A 383 10.23 14.95 -9.51
CA ALA A 383 9.05 15.32 -8.72
C ALA A 383 9.42 16.42 -7.72
N VAL A 384 8.67 17.51 -7.72
CA VAL A 384 8.77 18.60 -6.76
C VAL A 384 7.43 18.72 -6.03
N ASN A 385 7.45 18.67 -4.71
CA ASN A 385 6.28 18.94 -3.89
C ASN A 385 6.57 20.12 -2.97
N ALA A 386 5.70 21.12 -3.01
CA ALA A 386 5.75 22.29 -2.16
C ALA A 386 4.43 22.45 -1.42
N LYS A 387 4.50 22.47 -0.09
CA LYS A 387 3.33 22.68 0.78
C LYS A 387 3.62 23.87 1.68
N TYR A 388 2.71 24.80 1.71
CA TYR A 388 2.74 25.95 2.59
C TYR A 388 1.42 26.11 3.31
N GLU A 389 1.47 26.16 4.64
CA GLU A 389 0.30 26.38 5.51
C GLU A 389 0.49 27.68 6.28
N TRP A 390 -0.52 28.52 6.26
CA TRP A 390 -0.57 29.76 6.99
C TRP A 390 -1.82 29.82 7.86
N LYS A 391 -1.64 29.90 9.18
CA LYS A 391 -2.69 30.16 10.16
C LYS A 391 -2.73 31.66 10.44
N LEU A 392 -3.69 32.35 9.87
CA LEU A 392 -3.89 33.78 10.09
C LEU A 392 -4.18 34.03 11.59
N ASP A 393 -5.12 33.25 12.10
CA ASP A 393 -5.51 33.22 13.52
C ASP A 393 -5.91 31.79 13.93
N SER A 394 -6.59 31.63 15.09
CA SER A 394 -7.05 30.33 15.58
C SER A 394 -8.23 29.74 14.80
N LEU A 395 -8.91 30.54 13.99
CA LEU A 395 -10.13 30.18 13.25
C LEU A 395 -9.90 30.08 11.74
N THR A 396 -8.93 30.83 11.22
CA THR A 396 -8.71 31.01 9.78
C THR A 396 -7.35 30.43 9.36
N SER A 397 -7.35 29.55 8.36
CA SER A 397 -6.11 29.01 7.80
C SER A 397 -6.18 28.88 6.28
N PHE A 398 -5.00 28.98 5.67
CA PHE A 398 -4.77 28.80 4.25
C PHE A 398 -3.74 27.69 4.05
N LYS A 399 -3.92 26.88 3.00
CA LYS A 399 -2.95 25.88 2.59
C LYS A 399 -2.79 25.92 1.08
N ILE A 400 -1.55 25.93 0.62
CA ILE A 400 -1.17 25.79 -0.78
C ILE A 400 -0.36 24.51 -0.91
N VAL A 401 -0.74 23.67 -1.86
CA VAL A 401 0.04 22.49 -2.27
C VAL A 401 0.29 22.63 -3.76
N ALA A 402 1.55 22.63 -4.16
CA ALA A 402 1.96 22.64 -5.56
C ALA A 402 2.82 21.40 -5.82
N VAL A 403 2.45 20.65 -6.84
CA VAL A 403 3.14 19.42 -7.26
C VAL A 403 3.52 19.56 -8.71
N TYR A 404 4.79 19.34 -9.02
CA TYR A 404 5.28 19.18 -10.37
C TYR A 404 5.83 17.78 -10.55
N THR A 405 5.46 17.12 -11.65
CA THR A 405 6.01 15.82 -12.06
C THR A 405 6.38 15.87 -13.54
N GLY A 406 7.67 15.75 -13.83
CA GLY A 406 8.19 15.57 -15.18
C GLY A 406 8.64 14.13 -15.36
N LYS A 407 8.12 13.44 -16.38
CA LYS A 407 8.45 12.04 -16.69
C LYS A 407 8.94 11.93 -18.11
N THR A 408 10.03 11.20 -18.34
CA THR A 408 10.48 10.78 -19.67
C THR A 408 10.64 9.26 -19.71
N SER A 409 10.19 8.65 -20.80
CA SER A 409 10.35 7.22 -21.04
C SER A 409 10.87 7.01 -22.45
N HIS A 410 11.87 6.15 -22.60
CA HIS A 410 12.33 5.68 -23.90
C HIS A 410 12.35 4.15 -23.88
N THR A 411 11.66 3.53 -24.83
CA THR A 411 11.48 2.08 -24.88
C THR A 411 11.73 1.56 -26.27
N ILE A 412 12.70 0.66 -26.39
CA ILE A 412 12.98 -0.09 -27.61
C ILE A 412 12.61 -1.55 -27.37
N GLY A 413 11.87 -2.14 -28.28
CA GLY A 413 11.46 -3.53 -28.13
C GLY A 413 11.22 -4.27 -29.42
N LYS A 414 11.18 -5.60 -29.28
CA LYS A 414 10.82 -6.54 -30.34
C LYS A 414 9.84 -7.55 -29.78
N ASN A 415 8.75 -7.79 -30.50
CA ASN A 415 7.76 -8.81 -30.20
C ASN A 415 7.65 -9.75 -31.43
N ASN A 416 8.03 -11.00 -31.26
CA ASN A 416 7.79 -12.04 -32.25
C ASN A 416 6.65 -12.91 -31.74
N GLY A 417 5.57 -12.98 -32.49
CA GLY A 417 4.35 -13.70 -32.10
C GLY A 417 4.02 -14.78 -33.12
N GLU A 418 3.36 -15.83 -32.67
CA GLU A 418 2.77 -16.86 -33.50
C GLU A 418 1.39 -17.22 -32.96
N PHE A 419 0.39 -17.26 -33.80
CA PHE A 419 -0.95 -17.69 -33.50
C PHE A 419 -1.24 -19.01 -34.20
N LEU A 420 -1.70 -20.01 -33.46
CA LEU A 420 -1.91 -21.37 -33.90
C LEU A 420 -3.39 -21.76 -33.74
N ASN A 421 -3.89 -22.56 -34.67
CA ASN A 421 -5.22 -23.18 -34.55
C ASN A 421 -5.28 -24.30 -33.53
N GLY A 422 -6.42 -24.97 -33.37
CA GLY A 422 -6.61 -26.08 -32.45
C GLY A 422 -5.70 -27.29 -32.71
N ASN A 423 -5.30 -27.53 -33.94
CA ASN A 423 -4.36 -28.59 -34.30
C ASN A 423 -2.88 -28.18 -34.15
N ARG A 424 -2.63 -26.94 -33.75
CA ARG A 424 -1.32 -26.30 -33.62
C ARG A 424 -0.66 -25.97 -34.97
N ASP A 425 -1.44 -25.84 -36.06
CA ASP A 425 -0.94 -25.31 -37.32
C ASP A 425 -0.85 -23.78 -37.21
N SER A 426 0.19 -23.20 -37.85
CA SER A 426 0.42 -21.75 -37.82
C SER A 426 -0.63 -21.03 -38.66
N VAL A 427 -1.36 -20.07 -38.06
CA VAL A 427 -2.33 -19.20 -38.74
C VAL A 427 -1.69 -17.88 -39.12
N ASN A 428 -0.89 -17.33 -38.22
CA ASN A 428 -0.05 -16.16 -38.52
C ASN A 428 1.23 -16.15 -37.68
N GLN A 429 2.23 -15.46 -38.19
CA GLN A 429 3.48 -15.12 -37.52
C GLN A 429 3.69 -13.61 -37.63
N SER A 430 3.84 -12.95 -36.47
CA SER A 430 4.05 -11.50 -36.37
C SER A 430 5.45 -11.17 -35.89
N PHE A 431 6.07 -10.18 -36.51
CA PHE A 431 7.37 -9.62 -36.15
C PHE A 431 7.18 -8.11 -36.00
N ASN A 432 7.25 -7.61 -34.76
CA ASN A 432 7.04 -6.20 -34.45
C ASN A 432 8.28 -5.63 -33.77
N ASN A 433 8.90 -4.62 -34.38
CA ASN A 433 9.96 -3.80 -33.80
C ASN A 433 9.37 -2.42 -33.52
N TYR A 434 9.62 -1.88 -32.33
CA TYR A 434 9.15 -0.56 -31.95
C TYR A 434 10.21 0.22 -31.18
N ASP A 435 10.18 1.54 -31.34
CA ASP A 435 10.99 2.52 -30.62
C ASP A 435 10.08 3.68 -30.23
N ASN A 436 9.79 3.83 -28.94
CA ASN A 436 8.85 4.80 -28.40
C ASN A 436 9.52 5.71 -27.40
N SER A 437 9.27 7.01 -27.52
CA SER A 437 9.67 8.05 -26.57
C SER A 437 8.44 8.78 -26.06
N THR A 438 8.31 8.91 -24.78
CA THR A 438 7.21 9.64 -24.12
C THR A 438 7.78 10.70 -23.18
N GLU A 439 7.25 11.90 -23.24
CA GLU A 439 7.51 12.98 -22.29
C GLU A 439 6.19 13.47 -21.72
N ARG A 440 6.05 13.47 -20.39
CA ARG A 440 4.88 13.97 -19.69
C ARG A 440 5.30 14.98 -18.62
N ASN A 441 4.72 16.16 -18.68
CA ASN A 441 4.88 17.23 -17.69
C ASN A 441 3.53 17.52 -17.04
N GLN A 442 3.46 17.43 -15.73
CA GLN A 442 2.24 17.63 -14.96
C GLN A 442 2.49 18.63 -13.84
N ILE A 443 1.61 19.61 -13.72
CA ILE A 443 1.58 20.60 -12.64
C ILE A 443 0.19 20.54 -12.01
N ASP A 444 0.12 20.29 -10.70
CA ASP A 444 -1.09 20.31 -9.92
C ASP A 444 -0.97 21.30 -8.76
N ASN A 445 -1.92 22.20 -8.65
CA ASN A 445 -1.97 23.19 -7.59
C ASN A 445 -3.29 23.07 -6.84
N GLN A 446 -3.23 23.07 -5.52
CA GLN A 446 -4.39 23.12 -4.65
C GLN A 446 -4.24 24.26 -3.66
N PHE A 447 -5.22 25.16 -3.65
CA PHE A 447 -5.38 26.16 -2.63
C PHE A 447 -6.57 25.80 -1.74
N THR A 448 -6.38 25.77 -0.43
CA THR A 448 -7.43 25.47 0.54
C THR A 448 -7.59 26.65 1.50
N TYR A 449 -8.79 27.19 1.56
CA TYR A 449 -9.24 28.13 2.58
C TYR A 449 -10.09 27.37 3.61
N LYS A 450 -9.81 27.52 4.89
CA LYS A 450 -10.56 26.91 5.98
C LYS A 450 -10.91 27.95 7.03
N GLN A 451 -12.18 28.05 7.35
CA GLN A 451 -12.76 28.91 8.38
C GLN A 451 -13.47 28.06 9.43
N LEU A 452 -13.01 28.14 10.68
CA LEU A 452 -13.71 27.65 11.84
C LEU A 452 -14.58 28.79 12.41
N PHE A 453 -15.68 28.45 13.02
CA PHE A 453 -16.56 29.43 13.64
C PHE A 453 -16.58 29.29 15.17
N LYS A 454 -17.05 30.30 15.89
CA LYS A 454 -17.22 30.25 17.34
C LYS A 454 -18.16 29.12 17.78
N LYS A 455 -19.19 28.81 16.97
CA LYS A 455 -20.04 27.63 17.20
C LYS A 455 -19.22 26.37 16.96
N LYS A 456 -19.09 25.55 18.00
CA LYS A 456 -18.31 24.31 17.98
C LYS A 456 -18.70 23.42 16.81
N ASN A 457 -17.72 22.90 16.07
CA ASN A 457 -17.86 22.06 14.87
C ASN A 457 -18.51 22.70 13.65
N ARG A 458 -18.88 24.01 13.67
CA ARG A 458 -19.24 24.74 12.47
C ARG A 458 -17.97 25.13 11.74
N GLN A 459 -17.89 24.77 10.48
CA GLN A 459 -16.72 25.09 9.63
C GLN A 459 -17.13 25.24 8.18
N TRP A 460 -16.33 26.04 7.49
CA TRP A 460 -16.41 26.21 6.04
C TRP A 460 -15.03 25.96 5.45
N GLN A 461 -14.99 25.18 4.38
CA GLN A 461 -13.76 24.93 3.64
C GLN A 461 -14.01 25.07 2.15
N THR A 462 -13.15 25.83 1.47
CA THR A 462 -13.14 25.93 0.00
C THR A 462 -11.80 25.47 -0.52
N VAL A 463 -11.85 24.59 -1.50
CA VAL A 463 -10.67 24.03 -2.19
C VAL A 463 -10.75 24.47 -3.65
N LEU A 464 -9.69 25.14 -4.12
CA LEU A 464 -9.48 25.44 -5.52
C LEU A 464 -8.39 24.51 -6.05
N ARG A 465 -8.63 23.90 -7.20
CA ARG A 465 -7.63 23.04 -7.88
C ARG A 465 -7.39 23.59 -9.28
N TYR A 466 -6.15 23.56 -9.71
CA TYR A 466 -5.73 23.90 -11.07
C TYR A 466 -4.61 22.98 -11.49
N GLY A 467 -4.81 22.24 -12.57
CA GLY A 467 -3.85 21.28 -13.10
C GLY A 467 -3.61 21.50 -14.59
N ILE A 468 -2.38 21.28 -15.02
CA ILE A 468 -1.98 21.19 -16.44
C ILE A 468 -1.20 19.91 -16.62
N THR A 469 -1.53 19.16 -17.66
CA THR A 469 -0.77 18.01 -18.11
C THR A 469 -0.45 18.17 -19.58
N ASP A 470 0.83 18.12 -19.94
CA ASP A 470 1.32 18.03 -21.33
C ASP A 470 1.91 16.63 -21.51
N ASP A 471 1.46 15.90 -22.55
CA ASP A 471 1.82 14.52 -22.82
C ASP A 471 2.22 14.37 -24.28
N ASN A 472 3.50 14.21 -24.54
CA ASN A 472 4.08 14.09 -25.88
C ASN A 472 4.62 12.67 -26.05
N ASN A 473 4.21 12.01 -27.13
CA ASN A 473 4.69 10.67 -27.45
C ASN A 473 5.08 10.63 -28.93
N SER A 474 6.21 10.01 -29.23
CA SER A 474 6.63 9.72 -30.59
C SER A 474 7.14 8.29 -30.66
N GLY A 475 6.78 7.57 -31.72
CA GLY A 475 7.19 6.20 -31.87
C GLY A 475 7.32 5.75 -33.32
N LEU A 476 8.24 4.83 -33.53
CA LEU A 476 8.39 4.09 -34.78
C LEU A 476 7.88 2.67 -34.58
N THR A 477 7.08 2.18 -35.48
CA THR A 477 6.57 0.80 -35.48
C THR A 477 6.80 0.16 -36.83
N ASN A 478 7.52 -0.94 -36.84
CA ASN A 478 7.71 -1.77 -38.02
C ASN A 478 7.20 -3.18 -37.71
N THR A 479 6.07 -3.54 -38.30
CA THR A 479 5.40 -4.82 -38.08
C THR A 479 5.29 -5.57 -39.41
N ARG A 480 5.60 -6.85 -39.40
CA ARG A 480 5.41 -7.76 -40.51
C ARG A 480 4.63 -8.98 -40.06
N ILE A 481 3.49 -9.27 -40.67
CA ILE A 481 2.61 -10.38 -40.31
C ILE A 481 2.53 -11.29 -41.54
N ARG A 482 2.95 -12.54 -41.37
CA ARG A 482 2.80 -13.61 -42.38
C ARG A 482 1.55 -14.41 -42.05
N PHE A 483 0.67 -14.60 -43.02
CA PHE A 483 -0.54 -15.40 -42.88
C PHE A 483 -0.38 -16.74 -43.58
N PHE A 484 -1.00 -17.77 -43.03
CA PHE A 484 -1.00 -19.13 -43.55
C PHE A 484 -2.44 -19.61 -43.72
N ASP A 485 -2.65 -20.58 -44.60
CA ASP A 485 -3.96 -21.22 -44.75
C ASP A 485 -4.21 -22.30 -43.69
N SER A 486 -5.35 -23.00 -43.80
CA SER A 486 -5.72 -24.03 -42.81
C SER A 486 -4.81 -25.27 -42.83
N LEU A 487 -3.97 -25.41 -43.84
CA LEU A 487 -2.97 -26.49 -43.99
C LEU A 487 -1.56 -26.03 -43.62
N GLY A 488 -1.41 -24.80 -43.10
CA GLY A 488 -0.12 -24.21 -42.73
C GLY A 488 0.73 -23.76 -43.94
N VAL A 489 0.13 -23.60 -45.14
CA VAL A 489 0.84 -23.09 -46.31
C VAL A 489 0.80 -21.56 -46.31
N TYR A 490 1.96 -20.94 -46.64
CA TYR A 490 2.07 -19.48 -46.72
C TYR A 490 1.08 -18.89 -47.72
N LYS A 491 0.36 -17.84 -47.32
CA LYS A 491 -0.64 -17.14 -48.13
C LYS A 491 -0.18 -15.75 -48.54
N ASN A 492 0.06 -14.85 -47.59
CA ASN A 492 0.48 -13.47 -47.88
C ASN A 492 1.21 -12.86 -46.67
N THR A 493 1.77 -11.68 -46.87
CA THR A 493 2.40 -10.89 -45.80
C THR A 493 1.83 -9.48 -45.79
N ASP A 494 1.36 -9.04 -44.60
CA ASP A 494 1.03 -7.64 -44.34
C ASP A 494 2.23 -6.98 -43.69
N THR A 495 2.56 -5.76 -44.10
CA THR A 495 3.63 -4.94 -43.52
C THR A 495 3.08 -3.59 -43.11
N THR A 496 3.49 -3.14 -41.92
CA THR A 496 3.18 -1.81 -41.35
C THR A 496 4.50 -1.17 -40.97
N ASP A 497 4.86 -0.05 -41.59
CA ASP A 497 6.07 0.73 -41.24
C ASP A 497 5.64 2.18 -41.04
N GLN A 498 5.41 2.55 -39.79
CA GLN A 498 4.73 3.80 -39.40
C GLN A 498 5.50 4.58 -38.34
N GLN A 499 5.46 5.89 -38.47
CA GLN A 499 5.77 6.82 -37.42
C GLN A 499 4.48 7.35 -36.80
N LYS A 500 4.35 7.24 -35.51
CA LYS A 500 3.21 7.75 -34.71
C LYS A 500 3.69 8.89 -33.82
N SER A 501 2.94 9.98 -33.79
CA SER A 501 3.12 11.08 -32.83
C SER A 501 1.82 11.36 -32.11
N PHE A 502 1.92 11.72 -30.86
CA PHE A 502 0.82 12.15 -30.03
C PHE A 502 1.24 13.42 -29.27
N ASP A 503 0.40 14.44 -29.36
CA ASP A 503 0.51 15.68 -28.60
C ASP A 503 -0.81 15.87 -27.85
N GLY A 504 -0.77 15.74 -26.54
CA GLY A 504 -1.90 15.85 -25.64
C GLY A 504 -1.70 16.95 -24.61
N ARG A 505 -2.68 17.85 -24.47
CA ARG A 505 -2.70 18.83 -23.40
C ARG A 505 -4.03 18.81 -22.68
N SER A 506 -3.98 18.75 -21.36
CA SER A 506 -5.17 18.81 -20.51
C SER A 506 -5.03 19.91 -19.47
N THR A 507 -6.05 20.75 -19.34
CA THR A 507 -6.15 21.79 -18.30
C THR A 507 -7.37 21.51 -17.47
N THR A 508 -7.18 21.33 -16.17
CA THR A 508 -8.25 21.07 -15.21
C THR A 508 -8.41 22.23 -14.25
N PHE A 509 -9.65 22.63 -13.99
CA PHE A 509 -9.99 23.61 -12.98
C PHE A 509 -11.12 23.08 -12.13
N GLY A 510 -11.01 23.19 -10.81
CA GLY A 510 -12.03 22.73 -9.88
C GLY A 510 -12.18 23.67 -8.68
N VAL A 511 -13.42 23.85 -8.26
CA VAL A 511 -13.78 24.55 -7.03
C VAL A 511 -14.71 23.66 -6.24
N LYS A 512 -14.41 23.43 -4.97
CA LYS A 512 -15.28 22.71 -4.05
C LYS A 512 -15.43 23.48 -2.76
N SER A 513 -16.66 23.77 -2.36
CA SER A 513 -16.99 24.44 -1.11
C SER A 513 -17.81 23.49 -0.24
N THR A 514 -17.35 23.24 0.98
CA THR A 514 -18.00 22.36 1.96
C THR A 514 -18.34 23.16 3.20
N PHE A 515 -19.59 23.11 3.62
CA PHE A 515 -20.09 23.74 4.84
C PHE A 515 -20.60 22.66 5.80
N THR A 516 -20.16 22.73 7.03
CA THR A 516 -20.57 21.83 8.10
C THR A 516 -21.31 22.61 9.17
N GLU A 517 -22.58 22.24 9.41
CA GLU A 517 -23.46 22.88 10.39
C GLU A 517 -23.86 21.90 11.49
N PRO A 518 -23.47 22.12 12.74
CA PRO A 518 -24.03 21.40 13.88
C PRO A 518 -25.47 21.88 14.15
N LEU A 519 -26.46 21.01 13.88
CA LEU A 519 -27.88 21.28 14.14
C LEU A 519 -28.20 21.14 15.64
N SER A 520 -27.50 20.20 16.30
CA SER A 520 -27.54 19.98 17.76
C SER A 520 -26.25 19.31 18.23
N ASP A 521 -26.13 19.01 19.50
CA ASP A 521 -24.98 18.24 20.04
C ASP A 521 -24.83 16.86 19.43
N ARG A 522 -25.88 16.32 18.81
CA ARG A 522 -25.92 14.98 18.21
C ARG A 522 -26.01 14.97 16.71
N TRP A 523 -26.64 15.97 16.12
CA TRP A 523 -26.91 16.05 14.69
C TRP A 523 -26.03 17.08 14.00
N MET A 524 -25.51 16.72 12.84
CA MET A 524 -24.68 17.57 12.01
C MET A 524 -25.10 17.41 10.54
N LEU A 525 -25.26 18.52 9.85
CA LEU A 525 -25.47 18.55 8.41
C LEU A 525 -24.17 18.97 7.73
N VAL A 526 -23.78 18.24 6.72
CA VAL A 526 -22.66 18.59 5.82
C VAL A 526 -23.25 18.78 4.43
N VAL A 527 -23.00 19.94 3.84
CA VAL A 527 -23.42 20.25 2.48
C VAL A 527 -22.19 20.67 1.70
N ASP A 528 -22.03 20.17 0.50
CA ASP A 528 -20.99 20.64 -0.40
C ASP A 528 -21.51 20.85 -1.82
N TYR A 529 -20.83 21.75 -2.51
CA TYR A 529 -21.00 21.99 -3.92
C TYR A 529 -19.63 22.02 -4.59
N ALA A 530 -19.53 21.37 -5.75
CA ALA A 530 -18.32 21.41 -6.56
C ALA A 530 -18.64 21.70 -8.03
N TYR A 531 -17.75 22.48 -8.64
CA TYR A 531 -17.67 22.71 -10.07
C TYR A 531 -16.31 22.24 -10.56
N ASN A 532 -16.30 21.44 -11.64
CA ASN A 532 -15.06 21.03 -12.30
C ASN A 532 -15.18 21.25 -13.81
N ARG A 533 -14.09 21.67 -14.44
CA ARG A 533 -13.97 21.78 -15.89
C ARG A 533 -12.65 21.19 -16.35
N ASN A 534 -12.69 20.42 -17.42
CA ASN A 534 -11.51 19.86 -18.10
C ASN A 534 -11.56 20.27 -19.56
N LEU A 535 -10.54 21.00 -19.99
CA LEU A 535 -10.27 21.33 -21.38
C LEU A 535 -9.09 20.49 -21.84
N SER A 536 -9.30 19.62 -22.82
CA SER A 536 -8.23 18.76 -23.31
C SER A 536 -8.18 18.77 -24.83
N ARG A 537 -6.96 18.71 -25.36
CA ARG A 537 -6.68 18.53 -26.79
C ARG A 537 -5.87 17.26 -26.97
N SER A 538 -6.17 16.51 -28.01
CA SER A 538 -5.47 15.28 -28.43
C SER A 538 -5.22 15.33 -29.92
N LEU A 539 -3.99 15.52 -30.30
CA LEU A 539 -3.53 15.42 -31.69
C LEU A 539 -2.71 14.16 -31.85
N ARG A 540 -3.21 13.23 -32.65
CA ARG A 540 -2.49 12.00 -33.00
C ARG A 540 -2.29 11.96 -34.50
N ASN A 541 -1.06 11.81 -34.97
CA ASN A 541 -0.71 11.64 -36.36
C ASN A 541 0.02 10.32 -36.57
N THR A 542 -0.39 9.61 -37.60
CA THR A 542 0.25 8.38 -38.06
C THR A 542 0.70 8.58 -39.51
N TYR A 543 1.99 8.40 -39.71
CA TYR A 543 2.60 8.59 -41.06
C TYR A 543 3.21 7.30 -41.57
N GLU A 544 3.05 7.06 -42.84
CA GLU A 544 3.79 6.05 -43.63
C GLU A 544 4.93 6.70 -44.41
N LYS A 545 5.86 5.86 -44.89
CA LYS A 545 6.95 6.30 -45.73
C LYS A 545 6.46 6.71 -47.11
N GLY A 546 6.82 7.92 -47.52
CA GLY A 546 6.69 8.36 -48.91
C GLY A 546 7.74 7.71 -49.80
N THR A 547 7.68 8.06 -51.10
CA THR A 547 8.61 7.56 -52.14
C THR A 547 10.07 7.95 -51.88
N ASN A 548 10.30 9.00 -51.06
CA ASN A 548 11.62 9.48 -50.66
C ASN A 548 12.15 8.75 -49.38
N GLY A 549 11.41 7.80 -48.85
CA GLY A 549 11.77 7.02 -47.67
C GLY A 549 11.55 7.76 -46.34
N LYS A 550 10.97 8.97 -46.32
CA LYS A 550 10.60 9.71 -45.12
C LYS A 550 9.16 9.43 -44.70
N TYR A 551 8.88 9.48 -43.42
CA TYR A 551 7.52 9.37 -42.90
C TYR A 551 6.78 10.69 -43.07
N GLU A 552 6.04 10.85 -44.16
CA GLU A 552 5.35 12.09 -44.54
C GLU A 552 3.93 11.86 -45.09
N VAL A 553 3.55 10.62 -45.37
CA VAL A 553 2.21 10.30 -45.87
C VAL A 553 1.29 10.07 -44.64
N LEU A 554 0.39 11.03 -44.37
CA LEU A 554 -0.56 10.94 -43.27
C LEU A 554 -1.60 9.86 -43.55
N ILE A 555 -1.83 8.97 -42.58
CA ILE A 555 -2.89 7.96 -42.58
C ILE A 555 -4.05 8.47 -41.76
N SER A 556 -5.07 9.01 -42.40
CA SER A 556 -6.23 9.62 -41.73
C SER A 556 -7.01 8.65 -40.85
N GLU A 557 -7.07 7.35 -41.25
CA GLU A 557 -7.78 6.31 -40.49
C GLU A 557 -7.23 6.10 -39.06
N PHE A 558 -5.92 6.37 -38.84
CA PHE A 558 -5.21 6.21 -37.56
C PHE A 558 -4.72 7.55 -36.97
N SER A 559 -5.20 8.64 -37.56
CA SER A 559 -4.91 10.01 -37.13
C SER A 559 -6.17 10.69 -36.60
N ASN A 560 -6.03 11.66 -35.67
CA ASN A 560 -7.15 12.40 -35.13
C ASN A 560 -6.71 13.71 -34.49
N ASN A 561 -7.59 14.68 -34.49
CA ASN A 561 -7.44 15.95 -33.80
C ASN A 561 -8.71 16.25 -33.00
N PHE A 562 -8.71 15.87 -31.74
CA PHE A 562 -9.86 16.04 -30.88
C PHE A 562 -9.67 17.17 -29.88
N GLN A 563 -10.73 17.90 -29.63
CA GLN A 563 -10.85 18.83 -28.52
C GLN A 563 -12.01 18.39 -27.62
N LEU A 564 -11.76 18.34 -26.34
CA LEU A 564 -12.74 18.01 -25.31
C LEU A 564 -12.97 19.21 -24.42
N ASP A 565 -14.23 19.55 -24.18
CA ASP A 565 -14.68 20.45 -23.13
C ASP A 565 -15.69 19.70 -22.25
N ALA A 566 -15.26 19.39 -21.05
CA ALA A 566 -16.09 18.68 -20.12
C ALA A 566 -16.23 19.47 -18.83
N PHE A 567 -17.46 19.64 -18.36
CA PHE A 567 -17.71 20.29 -17.08
C PHE A 567 -18.80 19.57 -16.28
N SER A 568 -18.66 19.67 -14.98
CA SER A 568 -19.59 19.06 -14.05
C SER A 568 -19.98 20.00 -12.91
N HIS A 569 -21.25 19.89 -12.51
CA HIS A 569 -21.75 20.47 -11.27
C HIS A 569 -22.18 19.33 -10.36
N SER A 570 -21.76 19.36 -9.11
CA SER A 570 -22.18 18.37 -8.12
C SER A 570 -22.57 19.03 -6.81
N GLY A 571 -23.59 18.49 -6.18
CA GLY A 571 -24.03 18.88 -4.85
C GLY A 571 -24.27 17.65 -3.99
N ASN A 572 -23.81 17.66 -2.74
CA ASN A 572 -24.00 16.60 -1.77
C ASN A 572 -24.60 17.14 -0.49
N ALA A 573 -25.44 16.34 0.14
CA ALA A 573 -25.93 16.58 1.49
C ALA A 573 -25.81 15.31 2.33
N ILE A 574 -25.22 15.44 3.51
CA ILE A 574 -25.00 14.32 4.44
C ILE A 574 -25.52 14.74 5.81
N LEU A 575 -26.46 13.98 6.34
CA LEU A 575 -26.97 14.13 7.71
C LEU A 575 -26.27 13.10 8.58
N ARG A 576 -25.64 13.56 9.68
CA ARG A 576 -24.88 12.74 10.62
C ARG A 576 -25.50 12.79 12.00
N TYR A 577 -25.52 11.63 12.64
CA TYR A 577 -25.89 11.47 14.04
C TYR A 577 -24.76 10.84 14.84
N ASN A 578 -24.34 11.48 15.93
CA ASN A 578 -23.30 11.00 16.81
C ASN A 578 -23.83 10.99 18.24
N TRP A 579 -23.94 9.83 18.85
CA TRP A 579 -24.34 9.72 20.25
C TRP A 579 -23.62 8.56 20.96
N LYS A 580 -22.85 8.90 21.97
CA LYS A 580 -22.10 7.93 22.78
C LYS A 580 -21.34 6.89 21.90
N LYS A 581 -21.94 5.71 21.73
CA LYS A 581 -21.36 4.55 21.06
C LYS A 581 -21.83 4.39 19.61
N ILE A 582 -22.80 5.18 19.17
CA ILE A 582 -23.43 5.04 17.84
C ILE A 582 -23.10 6.25 16.99
N ARG A 583 -22.70 6.00 15.76
CA ARG A 583 -22.54 7.00 14.71
C ARG A 583 -23.32 6.53 13.49
N PHE A 584 -24.15 7.39 12.97
CA PHE A 584 -24.93 7.12 11.77
C PHE A 584 -24.76 8.27 10.78
N GLY A 585 -24.67 8.00 9.51
CA GLY A 585 -24.62 8.97 8.42
C GLY A 585 -25.50 8.52 7.27
N LEU A 586 -26.30 9.41 6.74
CA LEU A 586 -27.11 9.20 5.53
C LEU A 586 -26.95 10.41 4.63
N GLY A 587 -26.72 10.19 3.36
CA GLY A 587 -26.57 11.26 2.41
C GLY A 587 -26.73 10.82 0.97
N SER A 588 -26.85 11.79 0.08
CA SER A 588 -26.80 11.56 -1.35
C SER A 588 -26.16 12.76 -2.05
N GLY A 589 -25.41 12.46 -3.11
CA GLY A 589 -24.94 13.44 -4.08
C GLY A 589 -25.75 13.37 -5.36
N VAL A 590 -25.84 14.48 -6.03
CA VAL A 590 -26.35 14.60 -7.41
C VAL A 590 -25.32 15.37 -8.21
N SER A 591 -24.92 14.83 -9.36
CA SER A 591 -24.03 15.55 -10.29
C SER A 591 -24.52 15.48 -11.72
N THR A 592 -24.41 16.60 -12.41
CA THR A 592 -24.62 16.70 -13.85
C THR A 592 -23.28 16.85 -14.53
N VAL A 593 -23.05 16.10 -15.60
CA VAL A 593 -21.85 16.18 -16.40
C VAL A 593 -22.23 16.43 -17.85
N LYS A 594 -21.62 17.43 -18.45
CA LYS A 594 -21.68 17.70 -19.89
C LYS A 594 -20.32 17.49 -20.48
N LEU A 595 -20.28 16.81 -21.58
CA LEU A 595 -19.07 16.49 -22.32
C LEU A 595 -19.31 16.86 -23.79
N GLY A 596 -18.59 17.83 -24.28
CA GLY A 596 -18.52 18.20 -25.71
C GLY A 596 -17.21 17.67 -26.29
N LEU A 597 -17.33 16.94 -27.38
CA LEU A 597 -16.19 16.39 -28.10
C LEU A 597 -16.23 16.87 -29.55
N ASP A 598 -15.24 17.64 -29.94
CA ASP A 598 -15.05 18.14 -31.29
C ASP A 598 -14.00 17.29 -32.02
N ASP A 599 -14.38 16.67 -33.11
CA ASP A 599 -13.47 16.07 -34.09
C ASP A 599 -13.17 17.15 -35.13
N LEU A 600 -11.99 17.76 -35.01
CA LEU A 600 -11.60 18.89 -35.84
C LEU A 600 -11.23 18.48 -37.28
N ASP A 601 -10.85 17.20 -37.48
CA ASP A 601 -10.50 16.68 -38.81
C ASP A 601 -11.77 16.39 -39.66
N ASN A 602 -12.82 15.88 -39.00
CA ASN A 602 -14.08 15.55 -39.64
C ASN A 602 -15.18 16.60 -39.43
N ASN A 603 -14.89 17.69 -38.74
CA ASN A 603 -15.83 18.73 -38.36
C ASN A 603 -17.12 18.16 -37.72
N ASN A 604 -16.93 17.18 -36.82
CA ASN A 604 -18.03 16.49 -36.14
C ASN A 604 -18.04 16.88 -34.65
N HIS A 605 -19.22 17.23 -34.16
CA HIS A 605 -19.45 17.64 -32.79
C HIS A 605 -20.36 16.62 -32.09
N SER A 606 -19.87 16.01 -31.03
CA SER A 606 -20.64 15.07 -30.19
C SER A 606 -20.84 15.62 -28.78
N GLN A 607 -22.07 15.53 -28.29
CA GLN A 607 -22.40 15.96 -26.93
C GLN A 607 -22.98 14.81 -26.11
N PHE A 608 -22.49 14.66 -24.89
CA PHE A 608 -22.99 13.67 -23.93
C PHE A 608 -23.42 14.35 -22.66
N HIS A 609 -24.56 13.93 -22.12
CA HIS A 609 -25.11 14.45 -20.86
C HIS A 609 -25.34 13.29 -19.89
N PHE A 610 -24.80 13.40 -18.70
CA PHE A 610 -24.95 12.39 -17.67
C PHE A 610 -25.51 13.01 -16.39
N LEU A 611 -26.51 12.35 -15.80
CA LEU A 611 -27.01 12.63 -14.47
C LEU A 611 -26.63 11.48 -13.55
N ASN A 612 -25.95 11.78 -12.46
CA ASN A 612 -25.44 10.80 -11.51
C ASN A 612 -26.05 11.05 -10.15
N ILE A 613 -26.50 10.00 -9.49
CA ILE A 613 -26.98 10.03 -8.11
C ILE A 613 -26.10 9.07 -7.31
N THR A 614 -25.53 9.56 -6.20
CA THR A 614 -24.55 8.84 -5.40
C THR A 614 -25.01 8.71 -3.95
N PRO A 615 -25.95 7.79 -3.66
CA PRO A 615 -26.46 7.57 -2.31
C PRO A 615 -25.38 6.93 -1.43
N GLN A 616 -25.35 7.32 -0.17
CA GLN A 616 -24.43 6.77 0.81
C GLN A 616 -25.07 6.65 2.18
N ALA A 617 -24.76 5.57 2.88
CA ALA A 617 -25.20 5.33 4.24
C ALA A 617 -24.08 4.67 5.05
N GLN A 618 -23.95 5.09 6.29
CA GLN A 618 -22.95 4.55 7.20
C GLN A 618 -23.56 4.33 8.58
N PHE A 619 -23.24 3.19 9.18
CA PHE A 619 -23.54 2.91 10.57
C PHE A 619 -22.29 2.38 11.27
N ASN A 620 -21.92 2.98 12.41
CA ASN A 620 -20.78 2.56 13.23
C ASN A 620 -21.23 2.41 14.70
N TYR A 621 -20.86 1.30 15.30
CA TYR A 621 -21.07 0.99 16.71
C TYR A 621 -19.74 0.75 17.39
N VAL A 622 -19.45 1.54 18.44
CA VAL A 622 -18.22 1.49 19.23
C VAL A 622 -18.57 1.08 20.65
N PRO A 623 -18.80 -0.22 20.92
CA PRO A 623 -19.25 -0.71 22.23
C PRO A 623 -18.23 -0.44 23.35
N LYS A 624 -16.93 -0.54 23.03
CA LYS A 624 -15.80 -0.33 23.93
C LYS A 624 -14.70 0.43 23.19
N PRO A 625 -13.80 1.13 23.91
CA PRO A 625 -12.60 1.68 23.29
C PRO A 625 -11.88 0.60 22.46
N GLN A 626 -11.44 0.93 21.24
CA GLN A 626 -10.77 0.03 20.32
C GLN A 626 -11.58 -1.21 19.87
N THR A 627 -12.89 -1.17 19.98
CA THR A 627 -13.81 -2.11 19.32
C THR A 627 -14.73 -1.29 18.42
N ASN A 628 -14.70 -1.56 17.13
CA ASN A 628 -15.50 -0.85 16.13
C ASN A 628 -16.19 -1.87 15.20
N ILE A 629 -17.50 -1.71 15.03
CA ILE A 629 -18.32 -2.49 14.10
C ILE A 629 -18.97 -1.49 13.16
N GLY A 630 -18.86 -1.68 11.86
CA GLY A 630 -19.45 -0.76 10.91
C GLY A 630 -20.04 -1.45 9.70
N ILE A 631 -21.04 -0.79 9.14
CA ILE A 631 -21.68 -1.15 7.86
C ILE A 631 -21.72 0.13 7.04
N ASN A 632 -21.16 0.07 5.82
CA ASN A 632 -21.18 1.17 4.87
C ASN A 632 -21.85 0.70 3.59
N TYR A 633 -22.68 1.55 3.05
CA TYR A 633 -23.22 1.44 1.70
C TYR A 633 -22.83 2.68 0.90
N ARG A 634 -22.42 2.49 -0.34
CA ARG A 634 -22.07 3.56 -1.26
C ARG A 634 -22.48 3.20 -2.69
N GLY A 635 -23.34 4.02 -3.29
CA GLY A 635 -23.63 4.02 -4.71
C GLY A 635 -22.65 4.94 -5.44
N THR A 636 -22.03 4.46 -6.51
CA THR A 636 -21.13 5.25 -7.36
C THR A 636 -21.44 5.01 -8.82
N THR A 637 -21.37 6.07 -9.62
CA THR A 637 -21.53 5.99 -11.07
C THR A 637 -20.19 5.81 -11.75
N ARG A 638 -20.14 5.01 -12.80
CA ARG A 638 -18.98 4.83 -13.67
C ARG A 638 -19.33 5.28 -15.08
N GLN A 639 -18.83 6.43 -15.46
CA GLN A 639 -19.02 6.96 -16.79
C GLN A 639 -18.09 6.29 -17.80
N PRO A 640 -18.52 6.17 -19.07
CA PRO A 640 -17.63 5.76 -20.14
C PRO A 640 -16.48 6.76 -20.30
N THR A 641 -15.28 6.26 -20.54
CA THR A 641 -14.13 7.11 -20.91
C THR A 641 -14.27 7.58 -22.37
N ILE A 642 -13.56 8.65 -22.71
CA ILE A 642 -13.58 9.17 -24.08
C ILE A 642 -13.09 8.11 -25.07
N ASN A 643 -12.03 7.40 -24.78
CA ASN A 643 -11.54 6.31 -25.61
C ASN A 643 -12.59 5.20 -25.82
N GLN A 644 -13.49 5.00 -24.87
CA GLN A 644 -14.61 4.07 -25.00
C GLN A 644 -15.75 4.60 -25.86
N LEU A 645 -15.96 5.91 -25.89
CA LEU A 645 -17.01 6.57 -26.67
C LEU A 645 -16.59 6.89 -28.09
N GLN A 646 -15.30 7.14 -28.35
CA GLN A 646 -14.79 7.53 -29.64
C GLN A 646 -14.75 6.36 -30.62
N PRO A 647 -15.24 6.49 -31.85
CA PRO A 647 -15.16 5.45 -32.88
C PRO A 647 -13.78 5.37 -33.54
N LEU A 648 -12.71 5.66 -32.83
CA LEU A 648 -11.34 5.62 -33.32
C LEU A 648 -10.80 4.20 -33.42
N ARG A 649 -10.02 3.97 -34.48
CA ARG A 649 -9.24 2.76 -34.68
C ARG A 649 -7.82 2.97 -34.15
N ASP A 650 -7.31 2.02 -33.42
CA ASP A 650 -5.89 1.96 -33.02
C ASP A 650 -5.27 0.69 -33.60
N ASN A 651 -4.27 0.84 -34.45
CA ASN A 651 -3.51 -0.25 -35.09
C ASN A 651 -2.11 -0.41 -34.49
N THR A 652 -1.87 0.04 -33.25
CA THR A 652 -0.57 -0.13 -32.58
C THR A 652 -0.19 -1.62 -32.51
N ASP A 653 -1.20 -2.48 -32.38
CA ASP A 653 -1.10 -3.92 -32.62
C ASP A 653 -2.08 -4.29 -33.74
N PRO A 654 -1.62 -4.50 -35.00
CA PRO A 654 -2.51 -4.78 -36.14
C PRO A 654 -3.33 -6.07 -36.03
N LEU A 655 -2.96 -6.97 -35.13
CA LEU A 655 -3.72 -8.18 -34.82
C LEU A 655 -4.79 -7.95 -33.73
N ASN A 656 -4.77 -6.82 -33.02
CA ASN A 656 -5.72 -6.47 -31.95
C ASN A 656 -6.28 -5.07 -32.15
N GLU A 657 -7.32 -4.97 -32.96
CA GLU A 657 -7.97 -3.70 -33.31
C GLU A 657 -9.00 -3.33 -32.24
N TYR A 658 -8.87 -2.13 -31.68
CA TYR A 658 -9.85 -1.54 -30.76
C TYR A 658 -10.79 -0.59 -31.51
N LYS A 659 -12.08 -0.59 -31.13
CA LYS A 659 -13.10 0.38 -31.57
C LYS A 659 -13.83 0.93 -30.37
N GLY A 660 -14.13 2.22 -30.35
CA GLY A 660 -15.02 2.80 -29.35
C GLY A 660 -16.50 2.49 -29.65
N ASN A 661 -17.36 2.83 -28.67
CA ASN A 661 -18.82 2.69 -28.79
C ASN A 661 -19.50 3.93 -28.19
N PRO A 662 -20.08 4.81 -29.00
CA PRO A 662 -20.75 6.02 -28.54
C PRO A 662 -22.08 5.77 -27.79
N ASP A 663 -22.66 4.57 -27.92
CA ASP A 663 -23.95 4.20 -27.32
C ASP A 663 -23.82 3.68 -25.86
N LEU A 664 -22.63 3.80 -25.26
CA LEU A 664 -22.41 3.34 -23.91
C LEU A 664 -23.22 4.12 -22.88
N LYS A 665 -23.84 3.40 -21.98
CA LYS A 665 -24.56 3.91 -20.83
C LYS A 665 -23.66 4.02 -19.60
N VAL A 666 -24.02 4.93 -18.70
CA VAL A 666 -23.36 5.04 -17.40
C VAL A 666 -23.59 3.77 -16.61
N GLY A 667 -22.52 3.19 -16.09
CA GLY A 667 -22.58 2.09 -15.15
C GLY A 667 -22.84 2.60 -13.73
N PHE A 668 -23.47 1.76 -12.90
CA PHE A 668 -23.66 2.04 -11.48
C PHE A 668 -23.11 0.90 -10.63
N ASN A 669 -22.39 1.26 -9.57
CA ASN A 669 -21.80 0.29 -8.65
C ASN A 669 -22.39 0.45 -7.25
N HIS A 670 -23.02 -0.60 -6.71
CA HIS A 670 -23.45 -0.70 -5.34
C HIS A 670 -22.36 -1.36 -4.51
N GLY A 671 -21.72 -0.59 -3.65
CA GLY A 671 -20.70 -1.08 -2.72
C GLY A 671 -21.25 -1.22 -1.31
N ILE A 672 -21.21 -2.42 -0.75
CA ILE A 672 -21.55 -2.72 0.64
C ILE A 672 -20.28 -3.20 1.33
N SER A 673 -19.94 -2.63 2.47
CA SER A 673 -18.83 -3.12 3.29
C SER A 673 -19.24 -3.25 4.75
N ILE A 674 -18.82 -4.36 5.37
CA ILE A 674 -19.05 -4.68 6.78
C ILE A 674 -17.67 -4.88 7.40
N PHE A 675 -17.41 -4.21 8.50
CA PHE A 675 -16.12 -4.37 9.18
C PHE A 675 -16.30 -4.54 10.69
N PHE A 676 -15.42 -5.33 11.24
CA PHE A 676 -15.24 -5.51 12.68
C PHE A 676 -13.77 -5.38 13.02
N ASN A 677 -13.43 -4.52 13.96
CA ASN A 677 -12.07 -4.38 14.47
C ASN A 677 -12.09 -4.37 16.00
N GLN A 678 -11.29 -5.22 16.62
CA GLN A 678 -11.11 -5.23 18.06
C GLN A 678 -9.63 -5.38 18.41
N TYR A 679 -9.10 -4.46 19.19
CA TYR A 679 -7.77 -4.56 19.78
C TYR A 679 -7.85 -4.59 21.30
N LYS A 680 -7.24 -5.58 21.91
CA LYS A 680 -7.15 -5.73 23.37
C LYS A 680 -5.72 -5.45 23.80
N VAL A 681 -5.47 -4.28 24.37
CA VAL A 681 -4.14 -3.81 24.79
C VAL A 681 -3.48 -4.79 25.76
N LEU A 682 -4.22 -5.29 26.75
CA LEU A 682 -3.68 -6.16 27.82
C LEU A 682 -3.25 -7.54 27.32
N SER A 683 -4.00 -8.15 26.42
CA SER A 683 -3.67 -9.46 25.84
C SER A 683 -2.86 -9.33 24.57
N GLN A 684 -2.61 -8.10 24.11
CA GLN A 684 -1.98 -7.79 22.83
C GLN A 684 -2.62 -8.58 21.66
N SER A 685 -3.94 -8.80 21.76
CA SER A 685 -4.67 -9.54 20.76
C SER A 685 -5.49 -8.61 19.88
N TRP A 686 -5.50 -8.92 18.60
CA TRP A 686 -6.23 -8.18 17.62
C TRP A 686 -7.05 -9.13 16.75
N LEU A 687 -8.29 -8.75 16.47
CA LEU A 687 -9.17 -9.40 15.52
C LEU A 687 -9.74 -8.34 14.58
N GLY A 688 -9.47 -8.50 13.29
CA GLY A 688 -10.04 -7.72 12.21
C GLY A 688 -10.82 -8.60 11.27
N VAL A 689 -11.98 -8.14 10.83
CA VAL A 689 -12.78 -8.75 9.78
C VAL A 689 -13.28 -7.65 8.86
N ASN A 690 -13.12 -7.83 7.56
CA ASN A 690 -13.69 -6.96 6.53
C ASN A 690 -14.34 -7.82 5.46
N PHE A 691 -15.59 -7.53 5.17
CA PHE A 691 -16.33 -8.13 4.07
C PHE A 691 -16.87 -7.02 3.17
N SER A 692 -16.61 -7.13 1.88
CA SER A 692 -17.12 -6.20 0.88
C SER A 692 -17.83 -6.95 -0.24
N TYR A 693 -18.95 -6.40 -0.69
CA TYR A 693 -19.73 -6.92 -1.81
C TYR A 693 -20.09 -5.79 -2.76
N ASN A 694 -19.77 -5.96 -4.02
CA ASN A 694 -20.02 -4.98 -5.07
C ASN A 694 -20.89 -5.58 -6.16
N ILE A 695 -21.96 -4.88 -6.54
CA ILE A 695 -22.87 -5.22 -7.64
C ILE A 695 -22.73 -4.12 -8.69
N GLN A 696 -22.60 -4.50 -9.94
CA GLN A 696 -22.47 -3.57 -11.05
C GLN A 696 -23.69 -3.65 -11.98
N GLU A 697 -24.38 -2.54 -12.13
CA GLU A 697 -25.41 -2.34 -13.15
C GLU A 697 -24.81 -1.59 -14.34
N ASN A 698 -25.21 -1.96 -15.56
CA ASN A 698 -24.66 -1.42 -16.80
C ASN A 698 -23.12 -1.43 -16.82
N ALA A 699 -22.49 -2.49 -16.29
CA ALA A 699 -21.04 -2.60 -16.27
C ALA A 699 -20.48 -2.56 -17.69
N ILE A 700 -19.46 -1.75 -17.91
CA ILE A 700 -18.79 -1.68 -19.21
C ILE A 700 -17.81 -2.86 -19.30
N THR A 701 -18.02 -3.72 -20.29
CA THR A 701 -17.21 -4.89 -20.60
C THR A 701 -16.83 -4.89 -22.08
N GLN A 702 -16.12 -5.93 -22.54
CA GLN A 702 -15.66 -6.04 -23.90
C GLN A 702 -16.50 -7.05 -24.70
N PHE A 703 -16.84 -6.67 -25.93
CA PHE A 703 -17.27 -7.56 -26.99
C PHE A 703 -16.08 -7.86 -27.88
N ASN A 704 -15.71 -9.14 -27.98
CA ASN A 704 -14.54 -9.59 -28.72
C ASN A 704 -14.97 -10.43 -29.93
N THR A 705 -14.43 -10.10 -31.10
CA THR A 705 -14.57 -10.93 -32.30
C THR A 705 -13.16 -11.37 -32.70
N ILE A 706 -12.95 -12.68 -32.83
CA ILE A 706 -11.68 -13.26 -33.21
C ILE A 706 -11.92 -13.99 -34.52
N ASP A 707 -11.23 -13.57 -35.58
CA ASP A 707 -11.22 -14.24 -36.88
C ASP A 707 -10.22 -15.40 -36.82
N LEU A 708 -10.72 -16.61 -36.89
CA LEU A 708 -9.90 -17.83 -36.82
C LEU A 708 -9.02 -18.06 -38.05
N THR A 709 -9.33 -17.43 -39.17
CA THR A 709 -8.56 -17.59 -40.41
C THR A 709 -7.34 -16.68 -40.47
N THR A 710 -7.39 -15.56 -39.75
CA THR A 710 -6.29 -14.58 -39.71
C THR A 710 -5.70 -14.42 -38.31
N GLY A 711 -6.40 -14.86 -37.28
CA GLY A 711 -6.06 -14.58 -35.88
C GLY A 711 -6.24 -13.12 -35.46
N LYS A 712 -6.82 -12.26 -36.33
CA LYS A 712 -7.13 -10.88 -36.00
C LYS A 712 -8.28 -10.81 -34.98
N ARG A 713 -8.13 -9.96 -33.97
CA ARG A 713 -9.13 -9.70 -32.95
C ARG A 713 -9.63 -8.27 -33.07
N THR A 714 -10.93 -8.08 -33.15
CA THR A 714 -11.58 -6.78 -33.02
C THR A 714 -12.34 -6.77 -31.68
N TYR A 715 -12.19 -5.71 -30.90
CA TYR A 715 -12.91 -5.60 -29.64
C TYR A 715 -13.40 -4.18 -29.38
N TYR A 716 -14.57 -4.08 -28.73
CA TYR A 716 -15.19 -2.81 -28.37
C TYR A 716 -15.97 -2.92 -27.05
N PRO A 717 -16.16 -1.79 -26.32
CA PRO A 717 -16.87 -1.81 -25.06
C PRO A 717 -18.39 -1.90 -25.25
N VAL A 718 -19.05 -2.65 -24.36
CA VAL A 718 -20.53 -2.79 -24.30
C VAL A 718 -20.98 -2.79 -22.85
N ASN A 719 -22.26 -2.46 -22.61
CA ASN A 719 -22.85 -2.55 -21.26
C ASN A 719 -23.45 -3.94 -21.00
N VAL A 720 -23.25 -4.44 -19.79
CA VAL A 720 -23.83 -5.70 -19.31
C VAL A 720 -24.32 -5.55 -17.85
N ASN A 721 -25.28 -6.40 -17.49
CA ASN A 721 -25.76 -6.53 -16.10
C ASN A 721 -25.41 -7.91 -15.54
N GLY A 722 -25.21 -7.97 -14.20
CA GLY A 722 -24.96 -9.21 -13.48
C GLY A 722 -23.52 -9.42 -13.04
N ASN A 723 -22.61 -8.46 -13.31
CA ASN A 723 -21.28 -8.46 -12.74
C ASN A 723 -21.35 -8.16 -11.25
N HIS A 724 -20.67 -8.95 -10.45
CA HIS A 724 -20.49 -8.70 -9.02
C HIS A 724 -19.17 -9.24 -8.52
N SER A 725 -18.72 -8.72 -7.41
CA SER A 725 -17.50 -9.17 -6.73
C SER A 725 -17.68 -9.15 -5.21
N TRP A 726 -16.99 -10.06 -4.55
CA TRP A 726 -16.91 -10.08 -3.09
C TRP A 726 -15.47 -10.23 -2.63
N TYR A 727 -15.22 -9.69 -1.45
CA TYR A 727 -13.93 -9.76 -0.77
C TYR A 727 -14.14 -10.00 0.71
N LEU A 728 -13.45 -11.00 1.28
CA LEU A 728 -13.39 -11.29 2.69
C LEU A 728 -11.94 -11.25 3.15
N TRP A 729 -11.69 -10.51 4.19
CA TRP A 729 -10.44 -10.53 4.90
C TRP A 729 -10.71 -10.66 6.39
N SER A 730 -10.07 -11.63 7.03
CA SER A 730 -10.15 -11.83 8.47
C SER A 730 -8.79 -12.21 8.99
N ASN A 731 -8.37 -11.57 10.07
CA ASN A 731 -7.09 -11.86 10.69
C ASN A 731 -7.20 -11.74 12.22
N TYR A 732 -6.73 -12.77 12.90
CA TYR A 732 -6.55 -12.79 14.35
C TYR A 732 -5.08 -12.94 14.66
N ASN A 733 -4.55 -12.05 15.51
CA ASN A 733 -3.19 -12.14 16.01
C ASN A 733 -3.20 -11.98 17.52
N LYS A 734 -2.39 -12.78 18.22
CA LYS A 734 -2.11 -12.65 19.63
C LYS A 734 -0.60 -12.60 19.82
N GLY A 735 -0.12 -11.43 20.25
CA GLY A 735 1.25 -11.21 20.65
C GLY A 735 1.39 -11.35 22.15
N LYS A 736 2.47 -11.94 22.61
CA LYS A 736 2.93 -11.80 23.97
C LYS A 736 4.36 -11.28 23.86
N GLY A 737 4.70 -10.21 24.59
CA GLY A 737 6.03 -9.61 24.55
C GLY A 737 7.15 -10.63 24.79
N ASP A 738 8.34 -10.12 24.90
CA ASP A 738 9.63 -10.79 25.01
C ASP A 738 9.60 -12.26 25.45
N LYS A 739 10.22 -13.16 24.70
CA LYS A 739 10.33 -14.62 24.92
C LYS A 739 9.03 -15.42 24.93
N LYS A 740 7.91 -14.82 24.54
CA LYS A 740 6.61 -15.52 24.47
C LYS A 740 6.16 -15.65 23.02
N PRO A 741 5.60 -16.80 22.61
CA PRO A 741 5.20 -17.00 21.24
C PRO A 741 4.08 -16.04 20.82
N ARG A 742 4.20 -15.51 19.61
CA ARG A 742 3.15 -14.81 18.88
C ARG A 742 2.49 -15.82 17.97
N TYR A 743 1.18 -15.80 17.89
CA TYR A 743 0.45 -16.66 16.95
C TYR A 743 -0.79 -15.99 16.42
N GLY A 744 -1.15 -16.38 15.24
CA GLY A 744 -2.34 -15.85 14.58
C GLY A 744 -2.81 -16.74 13.45
N PHE A 745 -3.99 -16.43 12.96
CA PHE A 745 -4.54 -17.06 11.75
C PHE A 745 -5.27 -16.01 10.91
N GLY A 746 -5.21 -16.16 9.60
CA GLY A 746 -5.89 -15.32 8.64
C GLY A 746 -6.73 -16.15 7.69
N LEU A 747 -7.96 -15.69 7.41
CA LEU A 747 -8.82 -16.22 6.37
C LEU A 747 -9.07 -15.11 5.36
N ASN A 748 -8.67 -15.35 4.11
CA ASN A 748 -8.87 -14.42 3.01
C ASN A 748 -9.70 -15.11 1.93
N GLY A 749 -10.58 -14.35 1.31
CA GLY A 749 -11.37 -14.85 0.20
C GLY A 749 -11.73 -13.71 -0.74
N ASN A 750 -11.79 -14.03 -2.01
CA ASN A 750 -12.32 -13.13 -3.02
C ASN A 750 -13.00 -13.92 -4.12
N GLY A 751 -13.98 -13.29 -4.74
CA GLY A 751 -14.63 -13.87 -5.89
C GLY A 751 -15.25 -12.81 -6.77
N ASN A 752 -15.40 -13.15 -8.03
CA ASN A 752 -16.06 -12.30 -8.99
C ASN A 752 -16.87 -13.12 -10.00
N ARG A 753 -17.99 -12.58 -10.41
CA ARG A 753 -18.70 -12.95 -11.62
C ARG A 753 -18.48 -11.86 -12.65
N PHE A 754 -17.98 -12.25 -13.80
CA PHE A 754 -17.67 -11.37 -14.92
C PHE A 754 -18.35 -11.88 -16.19
N ILE A 755 -18.95 -10.97 -16.94
CA ILE A 755 -19.65 -11.24 -18.19
C ILE A 755 -18.98 -10.47 -19.32
N ASN A 756 -18.68 -11.15 -20.40
CA ASN A 756 -18.19 -10.55 -21.66
C ASN A 756 -18.80 -11.28 -22.86
N PHE A 757 -18.44 -10.84 -24.07
CA PHE A 757 -18.87 -11.50 -25.30
C PHE A 757 -17.65 -11.95 -26.11
N VAL A 758 -17.73 -13.14 -26.66
CA VAL A 758 -16.73 -13.71 -27.57
C VAL A 758 -17.43 -14.33 -28.78
N ASN A 759 -17.11 -13.81 -29.95
CA ASN A 759 -17.72 -14.23 -31.22
C ASN A 759 -19.26 -14.29 -31.18
N GLY A 760 -19.86 -13.22 -30.58
CA GLY A 760 -21.32 -13.11 -30.46
C GLY A 760 -21.94 -13.90 -29.29
N GLN A 761 -21.19 -14.78 -28.64
CA GLN A 761 -21.68 -15.54 -27.50
C GLN A 761 -21.40 -14.84 -26.17
N LYS A 762 -22.41 -14.79 -25.30
CA LYS A 762 -22.28 -14.30 -23.93
C LYS A 762 -21.49 -15.31 -23.09
N VAL A 763 -20.42 -14.85 -22.50
CA VAL A 763 -19.54 -15.66 -21.64
C VAL A 763 -19.64 -15.20 -20.21
N GLU A 764 -20.03 -16.12 -19.33
CA GLU A 764 -20.04 -15.88 -17.89
C GLU A 764 -18.89 -16.61 -17.23
N THR A 765 -18.12 -15.87 -16.42
CA THR A 765 -17.02 -16.40 -15.64
C THR A 765 -17.28 -16.20 -14.17
N ASN A 766 -17.19 -17.26 -13.39
CA ASN A 766 -17.22 -17.22 -11.93
C ASN A 766 -15.87 -17.70 -11.38
N SER A 767 -15.14 -16.81 -10.75
CA SER A 767 -13.83 -17.10 -10.14
C SER A 767 -13.90 -16.85 -8.64
N ASN A 768 -13.43 -17.81 -7.84
CA ASN A 768 -13.37 -17.71 -6.39
C ASN A 768 -12.01 -18.21 -5.90
N ALA A 769 -11.44 -17.51 -4.95
CA ALA A 769 -10.24 -17.91 -4.25
C ALA A 769 -10.43 -17.76 -2.74
N VAL A 770 -10.05 -18.78 -1.97
CA VAL A 770 -10.06 -18.73 -0.51
C VAL A 770 -8.73 -19.25 0.00
N SER A 771 -8.14 -18.55 0.97
CA SER A 771 -6.87 -18.95 1.58
C SER A 771 -6.90 -18.83 3.10
N LEU A 772 -6.32 -19.82 3.76
CA LEU A 772 -6.07 -19.85 5.19
C LEU A 772 -4.57 -19.66 5.42
N SER A 773 -4.19 -18.75 6.31
CA SER A 773 -2.81 -18.53 6.73
C SER A 773 -2.65 -18.70 8.23
N LEU A 774 -1.53 -19.22 8.66
CA LEU A 774 -1.13 -19.32 10.05
C LEU A 774 0.13 -18.48 10.26
N ASN A 775 0.24 -17.83 11.40
CA ASN A 775 1.40 -17.06 11.79
C ASN A 775 1.89 -17.57 13.14
N PHE A 776 3.12 -17.96 13.21
CA PHE A 776 3.79 -18.31 14.46
C PHE A 776 5.13 -17.60 14.52
N GLY A 777 5.48 -17.02 15.64
CA GLY A 777 6.77 -16.38 15.84
C GLY A 777 7.17 -16.36 17.30
N ILE A 778 8.47 -16.40 17.55
CA ILE A 778 9.05 -16.23 18.87
C ILE A 778 10.32 -15.40 18.73
N ASP A 779 10.46 -14.38 19.57
CA ASP A 779 11.66 -13.57 19.64
C ASP A 779 12.16 -13.46 21.10
N ALA A 780 13.45 -13.45 21.25
CA ALA A 780 14.12 -13.10 22.49
C ALA A 780 15.04 -11.93 22.23
N ASP A 781 14.87 -10.86 23.02
CA ASP A 781 15.71 -9.67 22.91
C ASP A 781 17.18 -10.06 22.71
N ASP A 782 17.83 -9.56 21.68
CA ASP A 782 19.25 -9.70 21.40
C ASP A 782 19.79 -11.12 21.11
N LYS A 783 18.95 -12.17 21.06
CA LYS A 783 19.45 -13.54 20.88
C LYS A 783 18.95 -14.23 19.63
N TYR A 784 17.64 -14.23 19.41
CA TYR A 784 17.04 -14.89 18.25
C TYR A 784 15.68 -14.30 17.89
N ASP A 785 15.32 -14.34 16.61
CA ASP A 785 13.96 -14.15 16.09
C ASP A 785 13.65 -15.29 15.11
N PHE A 786 12.57 -15.99 15.35
CA PHE A 786 12.08 -17.07 14.50
C PHE A 786 10.61 -16.83 14.15
N SER A 787 10.26 -16.96 12.88
CA SER A 787 8.87 -16.94 12.46
C SER A 787 8.60 -17.89 11.30
N ILE A 788 7.38 -18.45 11.30
CA ILE A 788 6.86 -19.27 10.22
C ILE A 788 5.42 -18.87 9.91
N ASN A 789 5.14 -18.64 8.63
CA ASN A 789 3.87 -18.11 8.15
C ASN A 789 3.35 -18.95 6.97
N PRO A 790 2.91 -20.22 7.18
CA PRO A 790 2.38 -21.05 6.11
C PRO A 790 0.97 -20.60 5.71
N SER A 791 0.63 -20.83 4.45
CA SER A 791 -0.72 -20.60 3.91
C SER A 791 -1.12 -21.73 2.96
N VAL A 792 -2.41 -22.02 2.94
CA VAL A 792 -3.04 -22.89 1.96
C VAL A 792 -4.19 -22.16 1.31
N GLY A 793 -4.27 -22.20 -0.01
CA GLY A 793 -5.31 -21.55 -0.80
C GLY A 793 -5.99 -22.56 -1.73
N TYR A 794 -7.26 -22.33 -2.01
CA TYR A 794 -8.02 -23.03 -3.03
C TYR A 794 -8.58 -22.04 -4.02
N ASN A 795 -8.31 -22.26 -5.29
CA ASN A 795 -8.75 -21.43 -6.41
C ASN A 795 -9.72 -22.26 -7.27
N ALA A 796 -10.86 -21.66 -7.62
CA ALA A 796 -11.86 -22.27 -8.46
C ALA A 796 -12.31 -21.26 -9.52
N SER A 797 -12.23 -21.62 -10.79
CA SER A 797 -12.73 -20.80 -11.90
C SER A 797 -13.56 -21.65 -12.86
N ARG A 798 -14.77 -21.15 -13.15
CA ARG A 798 -15.72 -21.80 -14.07
C ARG A 798 -16.16 -20.80 -15.13
N SER A 799 -16.19 -21.26 -16.38
CA SER A 799 -16.70 -20.51 -17.52
C SER A 799 -17.85 -21.22 -18.21
N SER A 800 -18.77 -20.45 -18.77
CA SER A 800 -19.83 -21.00 -19.62
C SER A 800 -19.30 -21.56 -20.95
N LEU A 801 -18.07 -21.20 -21.38
CA LEU A 801 -17.45 -21.71 -22.61
C LEU A 801 -16.74 -23.06 -22.43
N ALA A 802 -16.25 -23.34 -21.24
CA ALA A 802 -15.39 -24.51 -20.98
C ALA A 802 -16.05 -25.42 -19.96
N THR A 803 -17.07 -26.19 -20.37
CA THR A 803 -17.79 -27.13 -19.49
C THR A 803 -16.94 -28.35 -19.08
N GLY A 804 -15.79 -28.60 -19.73
CA GLY A 804 -14.89 -29.74 -19.45
C GLY A 804 -13.64 -29.43 -18.65
N ASN A 805 -13.19 -28.17 -18.56
CA ASN A 805 -11.94 -27.79 -17.88
C ASN A 805 -12.22 -26.99 -16.59
N ASN A 806 -12.53 -27.70 -15.53
CA ASN A 806 -12.54 -27.12 -14.19
C ASN A 806 -11.09 -26.79 -13.78
N ASN A 807 -10.71 -25.52 -13.82
CA ASN A 807 -9.40 -25.04 -13.38
C ASN A 807 -9.34 -24.80 -11.86
N ASN A 808 -9.63 -25.88 -11.10
CA ASN A 808 -9.59 -25.82 -9.65
C ASN A 808 -8.24 -26.36 -9.18
N TYR A 809 -7.56 -25.62 -8.30
CA TYR A 809 -6.27 -26.05 -7.79
C TYR A 809 -5.97 -25.48 -6.41
N PHE A 810 -5.13 -26.21 -5.67
CA PHE A 810 -4.58 -25.74 -4.41
C PHE A 810 -3.27 -24.98 -4.62
N THR A 811 -3.07 -23.98 -3.76
CA THR A 811 -1.80 -23.26 -3.63
C THR A 811 -1.31 -23.41 -2.19
N TYR A 812 0.01 -23.55 -2.03
CA TYR A 812 0.67 -23.65 -0.73
C TYR A 812 1.78 -22.61 -0.72
N GLY A 813 1.71 -21.65 0.19
CA GLY A 813 2.67 -20.56 0.26
C GLY A 813 3.18 -20.37 1.67
N GLY A 814 4.22 -19.57 1.81
CA GLY A 814 4.65 -19.16 3.12
C GLY A 814 6.06 -18.64 3.19
N GLN A 815 6.44 -18.29 4.42
CA GLN A 815 7.76 -17.77 4.74
C GLN A 815 8.25 -18.43 6.03
N VAL A 816 9.53 -18.78 6.05
CA VAL A 816 10.27 -19.16 7.26
C VAL A 816 11.41 -18.16 7.41
N TYR A 817 11.46 -17.49 8.55
CA TYR A 817 12.52 -16.54 8.90
C TYR A 817 13.19 -16.98 10.19
N ALA A 818 14.49 -16.93 10.22
CA ALA A 818 15.30 -17.18 11.40
C ALA A 818 16.46 -16.18 11.47
N GLU A 819 16.68 -15.60 12.64
CA GLU A 819 17.82 -14.74 12.96
C GLU A 819 18.37 -15.17 14.32
N VAL A 820 19.69 -15.31 14.42
CA VAL A 820 20.38 -15.67 15.66
C VAL A 820 21.60 -14.77 15.84
N GLU A 821 21.72 -14.16 17.02
CA GLU A 821 22.91 -13.42 17.43
C GLU A 821 23.87 -14.36 18.19
N LEU A 822 25.05 -14.58 17.61
CA LEU A 822 26.12 -15.38 18.15
C LEU A 822 27.07 -14.53 19.03
N PRO A 823 27.95 -15.17 19.86
CA PRO A 823 29.04 -14.45 20.52
C PRO A 823 29.86 -13.60 19.54
N TRP A 824 30.57 -12.60 20.05
CA TRP A 824 31.39 -11.65 19.31
C TRP A 824 30.59 -10.75 18.34
N LYS A 825 29.29 -10.55 18.58
CA LYS A 825 28.43 -9.67 17.76
C LYS A 825 28.35 -10.12 16.29
N VAL A 826 28.25 -11.40 16.09
CA VAL A 826 27.97 -12.01 14.79
C VAL A 826 26.49 -12.36 14.73
N GLU A 827 25.81 -11.96 13.69
CA GLU A 827 24.40 -12.23 13.43
C GLU A 827 24.27 -13.09 12.18
N ILE A 828 23.49 -14.15 12.26
CA ILE A 828 23.16 -15.01 11.12
C ILE A 828 21.67 -14.89 10.89
N ASN A 829 21.26 -14.59 9.66
CA ASN A 829 19.88 -14.59 9.25
C ASN A 829 19.63 -15.53 8.07
N SER A 830 18.43 -16.08 8.01
CA SER A 830 17.97 -16.97 6.95
C SER A 830 16.50 -16.71 6.67
N ASN A 831 16.12 -16.60 5.41
CA ASN A 831 14.76 -16.37 4.97
C ASN A 831 14.45 -17.29 3.79
N VAL A 832 13.42 -18.14 3.96
CA VAL A 832 12.91 -19.03 2.91
C VAL A 832 11.49 -18.61 2.58
N ASN A 833 11.24 -18.24 1.32
CA ASN A 833 9.91 -18.01 0.79
C ASN A 833 9.57 -19.16 -0.15
N PHE A 834 8.38 -19.72 -0.02
CA PHE A 834 7.91 -20.78 -0.91
C PHE A 834 6.52 -20.46 -1.45
N ASP A 835 6.34 -20.71 -2.73
CA ASP A 835 5.07 -20.62 -3.47
C ASP A 835 4.94 -21.89 -4.32
N LEU A 836 4.11 -22.80 -3.85
CA LEU A 836 3.91 -24.12 -4.44
C LEU A 836 2.47 -24.19 -4.96
N ARG A 837 2.30 -24.87 -6.07
CA ARG A 837 1.01 -25.03 -6.72
C ARG A 837 0.73 -26.48 -7.07
N GLN A 838 -0.51 -26.91 -6.90
CA GLN A 838 -0.97 -28.19 -7.38
C GLN A 838 -0.77 -28.29 -8.89
N HIS A 839 -0.34 -29.43 -9.39
CA HIS A 839 -0.20 -29.68 -10.83
C HIS A 839 -1.55 -29.60 -11.53
N ILE A 840 -1.58 -28.93 -12.68
CA ILE A 840 -2.77 -28.84 -13.55
C ILE A 840 -2.40 -29.49 -14.89
N ASN A 841 -3.22 -30.41 -15.34
CA ASN A 841 -2.95 -31.22 -16.55
C ASN A 841 -2.88 -30.39 -17.86
N ALA A 842 -3.34 -29.14 -17.86
CA ALA A 842 -3.27 -28.25 -19.02
C ALA A 842 -1.81 -27.88 -19.41
N PHE A 843 -0.82 -28.11 -18.53
CA PHE A 843 0.59 -27.80 -18.78
C PHE A 843 1.52 -28.94 -18.31
N ALA A 844 2.56 -29.18 -19.10
CA ALA A 844 3.55 -30.23 -18.82
C ALA A 844 4.43 -29.94 -17.59
N SER A 845 4.56 -28.69 -17.15
CA SER A 845 5.42 -28.29 -16.05
C SER A 845 4.66 -27.61 -14.92
N ASN A 846 4.99 -27.96 -13.66
CA ASN A 846 4.54 -27.25 -12.49
C ASN A 846 5.45 -26.04 -12.19
N THR A 847 4.91 -25.04 -11.50
CA THR A 847 5.60 -23.78 -11.20
C THR A 847 5.74 -23.59 -9.70
N ASN A 848 6.53 -24.48 -9.10
CA ASN A 848 6.89 -24.34 -7.71
C ASN A 848 8.11 -23.42 -7.60
N LEU A 849 8.11 -22.54 -6.62
CA LEU A 849 9.14 -21.55 -6.39
C LEU A 849 9.58 -21.61 -4.91
N VAL A 850 10.88 -21.80 -4.68
CA VAL A 850 11.48 -21.76 -3.34
C VAL A 850 12.68 -20.82 -3.37
N ILE A 851 12.54 -19.64 -2.78
CA ILE A 851 13.61 -18.65 -2.71
C ILE A 851 14.21 -18.68 -1.31
N TRP A 852 15.46 -19.12 -1.21
CA TRP A 852 16.21 -19.14 0.04
C TRP A 852 17.31 -18.10 0.01
N SER A 853 17.26 -17.15 0.95
CA SER A 853 18.28 -16.11 1.15
C SER A 853 18.86 -16.20 2.55
N ALA A 854 20.16 -15.98 2.69
CA ALA A 854 20.85 -16.01 3.97
C ALA A 854 21.93 -14.94 4.06
N GLY A 855 22.28 -14.54 5.27
CA GLY A 855 23.33 -13.57 5.52
C GLY A 855 24.06 -13.78 6.83
N ILE A 856 25.33 -13.40 6.85
CA ILE A 856 26.18 -13.34 8.05
C ILE A 856 26.63 -11.89 8.20
N THR A 857 26.38 -11.31 9.36
CA THR A 857 26.70 -9.91 9.66
C THR A 857 27.59 -9.82 10.89
N LYS A 858 28.71 -9.12 10.77
CA LYS A 858 29.58 -8.74 11.90
C LYS A 858 29.32 -7.28 12.25
N LYS A 859 28.90 -7.01 13.48
CA LYS A 859 28.74 -5.66 14.02
C LYS A 859 30.09 -5.12 14.45
N LEU A 860 30.41 -3.89 14.06
CA LEU A 860 31.68 -3.20 14.25
C LEU A 860 31.47 -1.90 14.99
N PHE A 861 32.57 -1.36 15.53
CA PHE A 861 32.65 -0.07 16.21
C PHE A 861 31.83 0.00 17.51
N LYS A 862 31.99 1.12 18.24
CA LYS A 862 31.18 1.40 19.42
C LYS A 862 29.72 1.60 19.05
N LYS A 863 28.79 1.07 19.85
CA LYS A 863 27.34 1.17 19.63
C LYS A 863 26.85 0.53 18.31
N ASP A 864 27.62 -0.42 17.76
CA ASP A 864 27.32 -1.13 16.50
C ASP A 864 27.11 -0.18 15.30
N ALA A 865 27.87 0.93 15.31
CA ALA A 865 27.79 1.97 14.27
C ALA A 865 28.24 1.50 12.90
N GLY A 866 29.00 0.42 12.81
CA GLY A 866 29.42 -0.21 11.57
C GLY A 866 28.95 -1.65 11.50
N LYS A 867 28.69 -2.15 10.28
CA LYS A 867 28.38 -3.56 10.01
C LYS A 867 29.06 -3.97 8.71
N ILE A 868 29.63 -5.17 8.71
CA ILE A 868 30.05 -5.88 7.49
C ILE A 868 29.18 -7.12 7.37
N SER A 869 28.56 -7.32 6.22
CA SER A 869 27.68 -8.44 5.97
C SER A 869 28.06 -9.15 4.67
N PHE A 870 28.07 -10.46 4.69
CA PHE A 870 28.02 -11.29 3.50
C PHE A 870 26.59 -11.78 3.33
N TYR A 871 25.97 -11.47 2.21
CA TYR A 871 24.58 -11.79 1.92
C TYR A 871 24.48 -12.59 0.63
N ALA A 872 23.77 -13.69 0.69
CA ALA A 872 23.44 -14.54 -0.44
C ALA A 872 21.94 -14.46 -0.71
N ASN A 873 21.54 -14.07 -1.90
CA ASN A 873 20.17 -14.08 -2.36
C ASN A 873 19.93 -15.31 -3.22
N ASP A 874 18.78 -15.96 -3.01
CA ASP A 874 18.34 -17.11 -3.83
C ASP A 874 19.40 -18.21 -3.96
N LEU A 875 19.80 -18.78 -2.81
CA LEU A 875 20.80 -19.85 -2.74
C LEU A 875 20.48 -21.05 -3.63
N LEU A 876 19.19 -21.32 -3.87
CA LEU A 876 18.72 -22.42 -4.70
C LEU A 876 18.72 -22.09 -6.20
N ASP A 877 18.90 -20.82 -6.58
CA ASP A 877 18.82 -20.32 -7.95
C ASP A 877 17.47 -20.64 -8.63
N ASP A 878 16.39 -20.52 -7.86
CA ASP A 878 15.04 -20.91 -8.29
C ASP A 878 14.16 -19.73 -8.74
N ASN A 879 14.64 -18.49 -8.61
CA ASN A 879 13.90 -17.27 -9.03
C ASN A 879 13.90 -17.08 -10.55
N LYS A 880 13.16 -17.94 -11.26
CA LYS A 880 13.18 -18.03 -12.73
C LYS A 880 12.19 -17.11 -13.44
N GLY A 881 11.62 -16.12 -12.77
CA GLY A 881 10.68 -15.16 -13.39
C GLY A 881 9.55 -15.85 -14.15
N PHE A 882 8.56 -16.36 -13.42
CA PHE A 882 7.42 -17.05 -13.98
C PHE A 882 6.12 -16.53 -13.37
N THR A 883 5.10 -16.37 -14.22
CA THR A 883 3.73 -16.08 -13.77
C THR A 883 2.75 -16.89 -14.63
N ARG A 884 1.86 -17.65 -13.99
CA ARG A 884 0.75 -18.32 -14.67
C ARG A 884 -0.55 -17.61 -14.33
N THR A 885 -1.25 -17.13 -15.37
CA THR A 885 -2.59 -16.56 -15.26
C THR A 885 -3.59 -17.58 -15.78
N ILE A 886 -4.54 -17.98 -14.95
CA ILE A 886 -5.62 -18.88 -15.33
C ILE A 886 -6.89 -18.06 -15.30
N ASN A 887 -7.50 -17.93 -16.48
CA ASN A 887 -8.77 -17.27 -16.67
C ASN A 887 -9.73 -18.27 -17.36
N SER A 888 -10.99 -17.97 -17.38
CA SER A 888 -12.01 -18.81 -18.03
C SER A 888 -11.85 -18.92 -19.55
N THR A 889 -11.38 -17.83 -20.16
CA THR A 889 -11.24 -17.73 -21.61
C THR A 889 -9.81 -18.00 -22.09
N PHE A 890 -8.83 -17.99 -21.20
CA PHE A 890 -7.45 -18.32 -21.55
C PHE A 890 -6.64 -18.79 -20.34
N ILE A 891 -5.56 -19.48 -20.62
CA ILE A 891 -4.50 -19.80 -19.69
C ILE A 891 -3.19 -19.30 -20.29
N SER A 892 -2.44 -18.48 -19.55
CA SER A 892 -1.20 -17.87 -20.03
C SER A 892 -0.04 -18.13 -19.08
N ASP A 893 1.07 -18.56 -19.65
CA ASP A 893 2.36 -18.74 -18.99
C ASP A 893 3.31 -17.64 -19.47
N ASP A 894 3.68 -16.75 -18.57
CA ASP A 894 4.69 -15.72 -18.78
C ASP A 894 6.00 -16.13 -18.14
N ARG A 895 7.06 -16.21 -18.92
CA ARG A 895 8.44 -16.39 -18.47
C ARG A 895 9.24 -15.15 -18.81
N PHE A 896 9.96 -14.61 -17.85
CA PHE A 896 10.70 -13.36 -18.02
C PHE A 896 11.99 -13.37 -17.21
N GLN A 897 12.95 -12.54 -17.61
CA GLN A 897 14.18 -12.40 -16.85
C GLN A 897 13.91 -11.81 -15.48
N ARG A 898 14.60 -12.37 -14.47
CA ARG A 898 14.70 -11.85 -13.11
C ARG A 898 16.14 -11.95 -12.63
N ILE A 899 16.45 -11.18 -11.59
CA ILE A 899 17.68 -11.36 -10.84
C ILE A 899 17.53 -12.67 -10.06
N SER A 900 18.35 -13.65 -10.39
CA SER A 900 18.44 -14.92 -9.69
C SER A 900 19.48 -14.84 -8.57
N ARG A 901 20.26 -15.89 -8.37
CA ARG A 901 21.27 -15.98 -7.31
C ARG A 901 22.35 -14.92 -7.46
N TYR A 902 22.63 -14.20 -6.37
CA TYR A 902 23.79 -13.31 -6.25
C TYR A 902 24.30 -13.24 -4.82
N PHE A 903 25.55 -12.82 -4.70
CA PHE A 903 26.24 -12.66 -3.42
C PHE A 903 26.70 -11.21 -3.30
N LEU A 904 26.52 -10.58 -2.12
CA LEU A 904 27.01 -9.23 -1.87
C LEU A 904 27.85 -9.18 -0.60
N LEU A 905 29.03 -8.58 -0.71
CA LEU A 905 29.71 -8.06 0.46
C LEU A 905 29.19 -6.64 0.71
N LYS A 906 28.65 -6.42 1.92
CA LYS A 906 27.99 -5.17 2.29
C LYS A 906 28.72 -4.50 3.45
N PHE A 907 28.92 -3.21 3.36
CA PHE A 907 29.38 -2.37 4.45
C PHE A 907 28.30 -1.34 4.78
N GLU A 908 27.97 -1.21 6.04
CA GLU A 908 27.04 -0.23 6.56
C GLU A 908 27.72 0.60 7.65
N TRP A 909 27.57 1.92 7.57
CA TRP A 909 28.03 2.84 8.61
C TRP A 909 26.92 3.84 8.94
N SER A 910 26.53 3.87 10.23
CA SER A 910 25.52 4.77 10.76
C SER A 910 26.17 5.74 11.71
N PHE A 911 25.94 7.02 11.54
CA PHE A 911 26.39 8.05 12.47
C PHE A 911 25.18 8.78 13.08
N ASN A 912 25.33 9.13 14.36
CA ASN A 912 24.31 9.90 15.08
C ASN A 912 25.00 10.89 16.00
N LYS A 913 24.89 12.20 15.68
CA LYS A 913 25.38 13.34 16.45
C LYS A 913 24.22 14.14 17.04
N MET A 914 23.16 13.47 17.54
CA MET A 914 22.10 14.13 18.27
C MET A 914 22.49 14.26 19.75
N PRO A 915 22.38 15.46 20.37
CA PRO A 915 22.52 15.61 21.82
C PRO A 915 21.43 14.77 22.49
N GLY A 916 21.73 14.10 23.59
CA GLY A 916 20.78 13.22 24.30
C GLY A 916 21.20 11.75 24.35
N GLY A 917 22.35 11.42 23.71
CA GLY A 917 22.94 10.08 23.75
C GLY A 917 23.80 9.78 24.98
N GLU A 918 24.24 10.77 25.76
CA GLU A 918 25.02 10.57 26.99
C GLU A 918 24.92 11.78 27.91
N LYS A 919 24.15 11.65 29.00
CA LYS A 919 24.67 12.17 30.27
C LYS A 919 25.49 11.03 30.88
N LYS A 920 26.78 11.29 31.10
CA LYS A 920 27.70 10.44 31.82
C LYS A 920 27.15 10.11 33.23
#